data_9c3210dcae722fb0610f3a6d321294e9
#
_entry.id   9c3210dcae722fb0610f3a6d321294e9
#
_cell.length_a   1.000
_cell.length_b   1.000
_cell.length_c   1.000
_cell.angle_alpha   90.00
_cell.angle_beta   90.00
_cell.angle_gamma   90.00
#
_symmetry.space_group_name_H-M   'P 1'
#
loop_
_entity.id
_entity.type
_entity.pdbx_description
1 polymer ?
#
loop_
_entity_poly.entity_id
_entity_poly.type
_entity_poly.pdbx_seq_one_letter_code
_entity_poly.pdbx_strand_id
1 'polypeptide(L)'
;PGSDADIILREGDRLVIPQYNGTVKIVPGDRCTLADRLPKIIPAAVFGRVAGVKRMKSYNGVVELSVGPLAGKAEVELVKKRAAELPQTKLAFAGSSEKTVKIWVCFTRPDGTLPQIREEAELFQAHAYRLAVKCYQPQIPFEIQLKEPHLEQYSRLSHDPEPYYRKDSVPFYLSQPLGMPKETTYREKMAAEKSPLNRTVPGYETKDALALLYESVLRKTFEEMEEGWRRSDDLQPLVVRLAENCFHAGIPEEEVTRRTLHRYYANKQPMLVREMIGNVYKECQGFARQDGLTKEQRLSLQTDEFMNRRYEFRYNTQMGEVEYRERCSFYFRFRPLDKRMQNSILLDAQGEGIAVWDRDVDRYLHSNRVPVYNPLEDFMFHLPNWDHKDRIVELAARVPCDNPHWSMLFHRWFLNMVAHWRGFDKQHANSTSPLLYGAQGTHKSTFCRDLIPPELRSYYTDSIDFSRKRDAEMYLNRFALINIDEFDQISLTQQGFLKHILQKPVVNVRKPYGNSVQELQRYASFIGTSNQKDLLTDPSGSRRFICIEVKDTIDTTRPIDYEQLYAQAMYEIYHGERYWFDEKDEAILTQTNREFEQTPPAIQLFYRYFKVAEAGSTEGEYFSPVEILDYLQKKTTISLSDRKST
;
A
#
# COMPACT_ATOMS: atom_id res chain seq x y z
N PRO A 1 29.58 12.79 -5.52
CA PRO A 1 30.75 13.42 -6.04
C PRO A 1 30.33 14.48 -7.06
N GLY A 2 30.48 15.73 -6.74
CA GLY A 2 30.51 16.82 -7.69
C GLY A 2 29.20 17.28 -8.32
N SER A 3 28.16 17.50 -7.54
CA SER A 3 27.13 18.45 -7.91
C SER A 3 26.87 19.37 -6.71
N ASP A 4 27.33 20.58 -6.85
CA ASP A 4 27.21 21.66 -5.87
C ASP A 4 25.77 22.19 -5.79
N ALA A 5 24.81 21.32 -5.50
CA ALA A 5 23.46 21.76 -5.24
C ALA A 5 23.19 21.66 -3.73
N ASP A 6 23.59 22.67 -3.01
CA ASP A 6 23.12 22.89 -1.65
C ASP A 6 21.63 23.20 -1.67
N ILE A 7 20.80 22.22 -1.29
CA ILE A 7 19.38 22.41 -1.12
C ILE A 7 19.14 22.87 0.31
N ILE A 8 18.84 24.14 0.49
CA ILE A 8 18.54 24.72 1.80
C ILE A 8 17.02 24.79 1.96
N LEU A 9 16.48 23.96 2.88
CA LEU A 9 15.11 24.11 3.36
C LEU A 9 15.10 25.19 4.46
N ARG A 10 14.45 26.31 4.20
CA ARG A 10 14.23 27.37 5.20
C ARG A 10 12.83 27.25 5.78
N GLU A 11 12.69 27.67 7.04
CA GLU A 11 11.38 27.78 7.69
C GLU A 11 10.43 28.65 6.84
N GLY A 12 9.26 28.09 6.52
CA GLY A 12 8.24 28.73 5.70
C GLY A 12 8.33 28.39 4.22
N ASP A 13 7.69 27.34 3.78
CA ASP A 13 7.16 27.02 2.44
C ASP A 13 7.99 27.35 1.16
N ARG A 14 9.33 27.45 1.24
CA ARG A 14 10.15 27.72 0.08
C ARG A 14 11.37 26.81 -0.02
N LEU A 15 11.52 26.15 -1.15
CA LEU A 15 12.75 25.43 -1.50
C LEU A 15 13.66 26.38 -2.28
N VAL A 16 14.86 26.59 -1.75
CA VAL A 16 15.90 27.42 -2.38
C VAL A 16 16.90 26.48 -3.05
N ILE A 17 16.92 26.46 -4.38
CA ILE A 17 17.81 25.60 -5.18
C ILE A 17 18.88 26.49 -5.81
N PRO A 18 20.15 26.38 -5.41
CA PRO A 18 21.25 27.05 -6.12
C PRO A 18 21.35 26.48 -7.53
N GLN A 19 21.48 27.36 -8.51
CA GLN A 19 21.68 27.01 -9.90
C GLN A 19 23.19 27.05 -10.23
N TYR A 20 23.61 26.27 -11.20
CA TYR A 20 24.99 26.20 -11.66
C TYR A 20 25.61 27.55 -12.08
N ASN A 21 24.78 28.54 -12.39
CA ASN A 21 25.18 29.90 -12.75
C ASN A 21 25.26 30.86 -11.57
N GLY A 22 25.23 30.39 -10.33
CA GLY A 22 25.27 31.23 -9.13
C GLY A 22 23.94 31.91 -8.77
N THR A 23 22.88 31.68 -9.53
CA THR A 23 21.54 32.18 -9.18
C THR A 23 20.80 31.18 -8.29
N VAL A 24 19.80 31.66 -7.57
CA VAL A 24 18.97 30.84 -6.69
C VAL A 24 17.56 30.75 -7.24
N LYS A 25 17.07 29.56 -7.47
CA LYS A 25 15.67 29.32 -7.83
C LYS A 25 14.84 29.08 -6.59
N ILE A 26 13.87 29.94 -6.30
CA ILE A 26 12.93 29.77 -5.22
C ILE A 26 11.67 29.12 -5.80
N VAL A 27 11.29 27.95 -5.28
CA VAL A 27 10.08 27.23 -5.69
C VAL A 27 9.07 27.29 -4.55
N PRO A 28 7.92 27.96 -4.72
CA PRO A 28 6.83 27.89 -3.76
C PRO A 28 6.17 26.51 -3.84
N GLY A 29 5.77 25.95 -2.73
CA GLY A 29 5.08 24.68 -2.64
C GLY A 29 4.86 24.26 -1.19
N ASP A 30 3.97 23.32 -0.96
CA ASP A 30 3.82 22.72 0.35
C ASP A 30 5.02 21.82 0.72
N ARG A 31 5.15 21.44 2.00
CA ARG A 31 6.28 20.62 2.49
C ARG A 31 6.41 19.28 1.75
N CYS A 32 5.30 18.69 1.32
CA CYS A 32 5.30 17.39 0.65
C CYS A 32 5.89 17.50 -0.77
N THR A 33 5.47 18.49 -1.55
CA THR A 33 6.00 18.74 -2.91
C THR A 33 7.48 19.11 -2.90
N LEU A 34 7.96 19.78 -1.87
CA LEU A 34 9.38 20.13 -1.71
C LEU A 34 10.24 18.91 -1.37
N ALA A 35 9.77 18.06 -0.46
CA ALA A 35 10.48 16.83 -0.09
C ALA A 35 10.66 15.86 -1.27
N ASP A 36 9.68 15.81 -2.17
CA ASP A 36 9.73 14.92 -3.34
C ASP A 36 10.72 15.37 -4.42
N ARG A 37 11.10 16.64 -4.42
CA ARG A 37 12.12 17.19 -5.33
C ARG A 37 13.55 16.98 -4.83
N LEU A 38 13.74 16.49 -3.61
CA LEU A 38 15.06 16.20 -3.09
C LEU A 38 15.73 15.08 -3.90
N PRO A 39 17.05 15.18 -4.15
CA PRO A 39 17.79 14.11 -4.79
C PRO A 39 17.63 12.79 -4.05
N LYS A 40 17.46 11.72 -4.80
CA LYS A 40 17.33 10.36 -4.28
C LYS A 40 18.64 9.62 -4.45
N ILE A 41 19.09 8.94 -3.39
CA ILE A 41 20.29 8.09 -3.42
C ILE A 41 19.90 6.67 -3.04
N ILE A 42 20.46 5.69 -3.73
CA ILE A 42 20.32 4.26 -3.40
C ILE A 42 21.59 3.83 -2.70
N PRO A 43 21.60 3.66 -1.36
CA PRO A 43 22.83 3.33 -0.64
C PRO A 43 23.29 1.90 -0.87
N ALA A 44 22.37 0.95 -1.03
CA ALA A 44 22.68 -0.48 -1.08
C ALA A 44 23.41 -0.91 -2.36
N ALA A 45 23.10 -0.35 -3.51
CA ALA A 45 23.62 -0.80 -4.79
C ALA A 45 23.71 0.31 -5.84
N VAL A 46 24.57 0.12 -6.82
CA VAL A 46 24.67 0.98 -8.02
C VAL A 46 23.97 0.26 -9.17
N PHE A 47 23.08 0.98 -9.85
CA PHE A 47 22.35 0.49 -11.00
C PHE A 47 22.78 1.21 -12.28
N GLY A 48 22.67 0.51 -13.39
CA GLY A 48 22.85 1.07 -14.72
C GLY A 48 21.84 0.53 -15.69
N ARG A 49 21.69 1.17 -16.85
CA ARG A 49 20.82 0.66 -17.92
C ARG A 49 21.67 -0.05 -18.97
N VAL A 50 21.33 -1.28 -19.29
CA VAL A 50 21.91 -2.05 -20.39
C VAL A 50 20.76 -2.45 -21.29
N ALA A 51 20.76 -2.01 -22.54
CA ALA A 51 19.66 -2.20 -23.49
C ALA A 51 18.28 -1.77 -22.95
N GLY A 52 18.24 -0.62 -22.23
CA GLY A 52 17.01 -0.10 -21.63
C GLY A 52 16.60 -0.74 -20.31
N VAL A 53 17.13 -1.90 -19.95
CA VAL A 53 16.82 -2.64 -18.73
C VAL A 53 17.74 -2.19 -17.60
N LYS A 54 17.15 -1.88 -16.44
CA LYS A 54 17.89 -1.53 -15.22
C LYS A 54 18.58 -2.79 -14.67
N ARG A 55 19.90 -2.77 -14.57
CA ARG A 55 20.70 -3.87 -14.01
C ARG A 55 21.59 -3.36 -12.89
N MET A 56 21.76 -4.17 -11.86
CA MET A 56 22.73 -3.91 -10.80
C MET A 56 24.14 -3.97 -11.39
N LYS A 57 24.93 -2.91 -11.18
CA LYS A 57 26.35 -2.84 -11.53
C LYS A 57 27.24 -3.33 -10.41
N SER A 58 26.94 -2.89 -9.17
CA SER A 58 27.66 -3.29 -7.98
C SER A 58 26.74 -3.22 -6.76
N TYR A 59 26.98 -4.09 -5.83
CA TYR A 59 26.38 -4.04 -4.49
C TYR A 59 27.36 -3.38 -3.53
N ASN A 60 26.90 -2.47 -2.68
CA ASN A 60 27.77 -1.65 -1.82
C ASN A 60 27.83 -2.17 -0.37
N GLY A 61 26.99 -3.13 0.01
CA GLY A 61 26.92 -3.64 1.38
C GLY A 61 26.42 -2.62 2.40
N VAL A 62 25.67 -1.60 1.97
CA VAL A 62 25.16 -0.56 2.87
C VAL A 62 23.71 -0.82 3.20
N VAL A 63 23.41 -0.86 4.48
CA VAL A 63 22.05 -0.97 5.03
C VAL A 63 21.64 0.38 5.59
N GLU A 64 20.45 0.83 5.27
CA GLU A 64 19.83 2.02 5.86
C GLU A 64 18.79 1.60 6.91
N LEU A 65 18.92 2.11 8.12
CA LEU A 65 17.92 2.07 9.17
C LEU A 65 17.24 3.44 9.26
N SER A 66 15.93 3.43 9.53
CA SER A 66 15.14 4.64 9.72
C SER A 66 14.51 4.63 11.10
N VAL A 67 14.78 5.66 11.89
CA VAL A 67 14.26 5.82 13.26
C VAL A 67 13.25 6.95 13.28
N GLY A 68 12.09 6.74 13.86
CA GLY A 68 11.06 7.76 14.02
C GLY A 68 9.63 7.23 13.78
N PRO A 69 8.60 8.09 13.87
CA PRO A 69 8.68 9.54 13.97
C PRO A 69 9.17 10.03 15.34
N LEU A 70 9.98 11.09 15.34
CA LEU A 70 10.55 11.73 16.53
C LEU A 70 9.81 13.05 16.83
N ALA A 71 9.75 13.42 18.10
CA ALA A 71 8.99 14.60 18.51
C ALA A 71 9.68 15.91 18.11
N GLY A 72 11.02 15.92 18.02
CA GLY A 72 11.75 17.12 17.67
C GLY A 72 13.26 16.96 17.62
N LYS A 73 13.96 18.09 17.47
CA LYS A 73 15.40 18.18 17.23
C LYS A 73 16.25 17.51 18.32
N ALA A 74 15.84 17.62 19.60
CA ALA A 74 16.56 16.99 20.71
C ALA A 74 16.58 15.46 20.63
N GLU A 75 15.47 14.84 20.19
CA GLU A 75 15.41 13.39 19.98
C GLU A 75 16.21 12.96 18.75
N VAL A 76 16.21 13.76 17.69
CA VAL A 76 17.04 13.55 16.51
C VAL A 76 18.53 13.51 16.87
N GLU A 77 19.02 14.49 17.64
CA GLU A 77 20.40 14.54 18.09
C GLU A 77 20.74 13.38 19.04
N LEU A 78 19.81 13.00 19.92
CA LEU A 78 19.99 11.84 20.79
C LEU A 78 20.16 10.54 19.98
N VAL A 79 19.35 10.34 18.96
CA VAL A 79 19.46 9.15 18.09
C VAL A 79 20.78 9.15 17.33
N LYS A 80 21.19 10.30 16.75
CA LYS A 80 22.49 10.41 16.06
C LYS A 80 23.65 10.09 17.01
N LYS A 81 23.62 10.63 18.22
CA LYS A 81 24.64 10.36 19.25
C LYS A 81 24.70 8.88 19.62
N ARG A 82 23.53 8.25 19.86
CA ARG A 82 23.48 6.81 20.18
C ARG A 82 23.95 5.93 19.02
N ALA A 83 23.58 6.28 17.80
CA ALA A 83 24.09 5.58 16.62
C ALA A 83 25.62 5.73 16.48
N ALA A 84 26.16 6.90 16.81
CA ALA A 84 27.60 7.19 16.75
C ALA A 84 28.43 6.38 17.75
N GLU A 85 27.85 5.91 18.85
CA GLU A 85 28.52 5.05 19.84
C GLU A 85 28.91 3.68 19.25
N LEU A 86 28.20 3.24 18.19
CA LEU A 86 28.51 1.98 17.51
C LEU A 86 29.59 2.20 16.43
N PRO A 87 30.69 1.45 16.45
CA PRO A 87 31.79 1.61 15.49
C PRO A 87 31.42 1.25 14.06
N GLN A 88 30.28 0.57 13.87
CA GLN A 88 29.74 0.15 12.58
C GLN A 88 28.95 1.24 11.86
N THR A 89 28.58 2.32 12.56
CA THR A 89 27.86 3.43 11.97
C THR A 89 28.75 4.20 11.00
N LYS A 90 28.37 4.19 9.72
CA LYS A 90 29.05 4.95 8.66
C LYS A 90 28.58 6.39 8.60
N LEU A 91 27.27 6.56 8.64
CA LEU A 91 26.61 7.85 8.50
C LEU A 91 25.31 7.86 9.32
N ALA A 92 25.03 8.96 10.03
CA ALA A 92 23.73 9.19 10.63
C ALA A 92 23.32 10.65 10.42
N PHE A 93 22.13 10.87 9.87
CA PHE A 93 21.65 12.21 9.51
C PHE A 93 20.13 12.34 9.64
N ALA A 94 19.69 13.57 9.84
CA ALA A 94 18.27 13.89 9.92
C ALA A 94 17.58 13.69 8.55
N GLY A 95 16.46 13.01 8.52
CA GLY A 95 15.65 12.86 7.31
C GLY A 95 14.96 14.17 6.92
N SER A 96 14.42 14.21 5.70
CA SER A 96 13.78 15.41 5.11
C SER A 96 12.57 15.96 5.88
N SER A 97 11.99 15.19 6.78
CA SER A 97 10.92 15.63 7.67
C SER A 97 11.39 16.28 8.96
N GLU A 98 12.70 16.28 9.23
CA GLU A 98 13.33 16.64 10.52
C GLU A 98 12.81 15.84 11.73
N LYS A 99 11.98 14.83 11.49
CA LYS A 99 11.37 13.95 12.50
C LYS A 99 11.81 12.50 12.38
N THR A 100 12.83 12.23 11.56
CA THR A 100 13.39 10.91 11.38
C THR A 100 14.90 11.00 11.32
N VAL A 101 15.59 9.92 11.72
CA VAL A 101 17.04 9.78 11.54
C VAL A 101 17.32 8.60 10.62
N LYS A 102 18.20 8.81 9.66
CA LYS A 102 18.71 7.79 8.76
C LYS A 102 20.09 7.34 9.23
N ILE A 103 20.30 6.05 9.38
CA ILE A 103 21.57 5.46 9.84
C ILE A 103 22.05 4.49 8.78
N TRP A 104 23.24 4.71 8.25
CA TRP A 104 23.88 3.83 7.27
C TRP A 104 24.94 2.97 7.95
N VAL A 105 24.82 1.67 7.74
CA VAL A 105 25.67 0.66 8.34
C VAL A 105 26.29 -0.21 7.25
N CYS A 106 27.59 -0.46 7.32
CA CYS A 106 28.30 -1.26 6.32
C CYS A 106 28.38 -2.73 6.72
N PHE A 107 28.22 -3.60 5.73
CA PHE A 107 28.32 -5.05 5.86
C PHE A 107 29.24 -5.62 4.79
N THR A 108 30.02 -6.65 5.15
CA THR A 108 30.82 -7.42 4.20
C THR A 108 30.83 -8.90 4.58
N ARG A 109 31.34 -9.76 3.69
CA ARG A 109 31.75 -11.10 4.06
C ARG A 109 33.03 -11.04 4.95
N PRO A 110 33.37 -12.11 5.70
CA PRO A 110 34.58 -12.12 6.53
C PRO A 110 35.90 -11.88 5.77
N ASP A 111 35.91 -12.20 4.48
CA ASP A 111 37.04 -11.93 3.56
C ASP A 111 37.02 -10.51 2.97
N GLY A 112 36.08 -9.66 3.38
CA GLY A 112 35.92 -8.30 2.87
C GLY A 112 35.19 -8.20 1.52
N THR A 113 34.79 -9.32 0.92
CA THR A 113 34.10 -9.32 -0.37
C THR A 113 32.60 -9.05 -0.22
N LEU A 114 31.95 -8.69 -1.33
CA LEU A 114 30.51 -8.47 -1.42
C LEU A 114 29.91 -9.33 -2.54
N PRO A 115 28.62 -9.73 -2.43
CA PRO A 115 27.94 -10.42 -3.51
C PRO A 115 27.93 -9.62 -4.81
N GLN A 116 28.20 -10.30 -5.94
CA GLN A 116 28.20 -9.68 -7.26
C GLN A 116 26.93 -10.00 -8.06
N ILE A 117 26.23 -11.05 -7.68
CA ILE A 117 24.99 -11.51 -8.33
C ILE A 117 23.79 -10.89 -7.58
N ARG A 118 22.78 -10.43 -8.30
CA ARG A 118 21.63 -9.72 -7.73
C ARG A 118 20.89 -10.56 -6.68
N GLU A 119 20.63 -11.82 -6.98
CA GLU A 119 19.89 -12.74 -6.11
C GLU A 119 20.64 -12.97 -4.78
N GLU A 120 21.97 -13.13 -4.83
CA GLU A 120 22.80 -13.23 -3.63
C GLU A 120 22.84 -11.91 -2.87
N ALA A 121 22.88 -10.77 -3.57
CA ALA A 121 22.91 -9.46 -2.95
C ALA A 121 21.57 -9.16 -2.25
N GLU A 122 20.43 -9.54 -2.82
CA GLU A 122 19.12 -9.41 -2.19
C GLU A 122 19.03 -10.23 -0.89
N LEU A 123 19.50 -11.47 -0.93
CA LEU A 123 19.55 -12.32 0.26
C LEU A 123 20.50 -11.76 1.32
N PHE A 124 21.70 -11.32 0.91
CA PHE A 124 22.69 -10.70 1.79
C PHE A 124 22.11 -9.42 2.44
N GLN A 125 21.45 -8.55 1.65
CA GLN A 125 20.83 -7.33 2.14
C GLN A 125 19.76 -7.62 3.19
N ALA A 126 18.93 -8.64 2.98
CA ALA A 126 17.88 -9.05 3.93
C ALA A 126 18.48 -9.50 5.27
N HIS A 127 19.53 -10.30 5.25
CA HIS A 127 20.23 -10.73 6.47
C HIS A 127 20.96 -9.58 7.15
N ALA A 128 21.64 -8.72 6.38
CA ALA A 128 22.33 -7.55 6.87
C ALA A 128 21.38 -6.57 7.56
N TYR A 129 20.23 -6.28 6.93
CA TYR A 129 19.19 -5.42 7.50
C TYR A 129 18.69 -5.98 8.84
N ARG A 130 18.40 -7.27 8.89
CA ARG A 130 17.92 -7.91 10.11
C ARG A 130 18.94 -7.84 11.25
N LEU A 131 20.20 -8.10 10.95
CA LEU A 131 21.28 -8.00 11.93
C LEU A 131 21.48 -6.54 12.38
N ALA A 132 21.42 -5.58 11.45
CA ALA A 132 21.51 -4.16 11.80
C ALA A 132 20.38 -3.76 12.76
N VAL A 133 19.13 -4.11 12.47
CA VAL A 133 18.00 -3.82 13.37
C VAL A 133 18.23 -4.44 14.75
N LYS A 134 18.62 -5.72 14.80
CA LYS A 134 18.89 -6.44 16.06
C LYS A 134 19.98 -5.79 16.90
N CYS A 135 21.04 -5.26 16.27
CA CYS A 135 22.16 -4.62 16.97
C CYS A 135 21.85 -3.19 17.39
N TYR A 136 21.10 -2.43 16.58
CA TYR A 136 20.84 -1.01 16.84
C TYR A 136 19.63 -0.76 17.73
N GLN A 137 18.58 -1.59 17.66
CA GLN A 137 17.36 -1.36 18.44
C GLN A 137 17.59 -1.29 19.96
N PRO A 138 18.45 -2.12 20.58
CA PRO A 138 18.73 -2.02 22.02
C PRO A 138 19.47 -0.72 22.41
N GLN A 139 20.20 -0.11 21.49
CA GLN A 139 21.00 1.10 21.74
C GLN A 139 20.20 2.40 21.51
N ILE A 140 19.15 2.31 20.72
CA ILE A 140 18.33 3.45 20.32
C ILE A 140 17.02 3.42 21.12
N PRO A 141 16.71 4.49 21.90
CA PRO A 141 15.52 4.53 22.75
C PRO A 141 14.20 4.70 21.99
N PHE A 142 14.25 4.76 20.66
CA PHE A 142 13.11 4.92 19.77
C PHE A 142 13.01 3.74 18.80
N GLU A 143 11.82 3.46 18.31
CA GLU A 143 11.58 2.32 17.42
C GLU A 143 12.22 2.54 16.04
N ILE A 144 12.97 1.55 15.57
CA ILE A 144 13.45 1.49 14.20
C ILE A 144 12.29 1.06 13.31
N GLN A 145 11.96 1.87 12.31
CA GLN A 145 10.93 1.55 11.33
C GLN A 145 11.33 0.32 10.51
N LEU A 146 10.62 -0.78 10.70
CA LEU A 146 10.87 -1.98 9.92
C LEU A 146 10.35 -1.81 8.49
N LYS A 147 11.23 -1.99 7.51
CA LYS A 147 10.92 -1.95 6.09
C LYS A 147 11.42 -3.22 5.42
N GLU A 148 10.74 -3.64 4.37
CA GLU A 148 11.27 -4.71 3.53
C GLU A 148 12.54 -4.23 2.83
N PRO A 149 13.70 -4.90 3.04
CA PRO A 149 14.95 -4.47 2.45
C PRO A 149 15.00 -4.79 0.97
N HIS A 150 15.01 -3.77 0.15
CA HIS A 150 15.21 -3.89 -1.28
C HIS A 150 16.52 -3.22 -1.70
N LEU A 151 17.22 -3.80 -2.69
CA LEU A 151 18.44 -3.20 -3.23
C LEU A 151 18.20 -1.84 -3.88
N GLU A 152 16.98 -1.59 -4.34
CA GLU A 152 16.57 -0.35 -5.00
C GLU A 152 15.96 0.67 -4.03
N GLN A 153 15.94 0.37 -2.75
CA GLN A 153 15.44 1.30 -1.74
C GLN A 153 16.27 2.58 -1.77
N TYR A 154 15.60 3.70 -1.96
CA TYR A 154 16.25 5.01 -2.00
C TYR A 154 16.02 5.79 -0.70
N SER A 155 16.97 6.65 -0.39
CA SER A 155 16.85 7.68 0.62
C SER A 155 16.82 9.05 -0.06
N ARG A 156 15.97 9.95 0.43
CA ARG A 156 16.01 11.35 0.01
C ARG A 156 17.16 12.03 0.73
N LEU A 157 18.01 12.73 -0.01
CA LEU A 157 19.02 13.60 0.59
C LEU A 157 18.32 14.78 1.25
N SER A 158 18.61 14.96 2.54
CA SER A 158 18.13 16.09 3.34
C SER A 158 19.30 16.95 3.78
N HIS A 159 19.02 18.18 4.15
CA HIS A 159 20.02 19.02 4.78
C HIS A 159 20.07 18.71 6.28
N ASP A 160 21.23 18.28 6.75
CA ASP A 160 21.54 18.16 8.18
C ASP A 160 22.82 18.97 8.42
N PRO A 161 22.80 20.05 9.22
CA PRO A 161 23.98 20.88 9.44
C PRO A 161 25.09 20.14 10.20
N GLU A 162 24.74 19.10 10.96
CA GLU A 162 25.66 18.35 11.80
C GLU A 162 25.47 16.84 11.63
N PRO A 163 25.66 16.28 10.41
CA PRO A 163 25.53 14.85 10.21
C PRO A 163 26.71 14.13 10.87
N TYR A 164 26.45 12.99 11.48
CA TYR A 164 27.53 12.13 11.93
C TYR A 164 28.10 11.35 10.75
N TYR A 165 29.41 11.40 10.56
CA TYR A 165 30.11 10.63 9.53
C TYR A 165 31.42 10.03 10.06
N ARG A 166 31.62 8.74 9.84
CA ARG A 166 32.86 8.02 10.18
C ARG A 166 33.46 7.39 8.93
N LYS A 167 34.61 7.93 8.48
CA LYS A 167 35.33 7.42 7.31
C LYS A 167 35.73 5.95 7.48
N ASP A 168 36.28 5.60 8.61
CA ASP A 168 36.84 4.29 8.92
C ASP A 168 35.89 3.47 9.81
N SER A 169 34.63 3.40 9.42
CA SER A 169 33.65 2.56 10.11
C SER A 169 33.97 1.08 9.90
N VAL A 170 33.86 0.30 10.98
CA VAL A 170 34.09 -1.15 10.93
C VAL A 170 32.85 -1.84 10.37
N PRO A 171 32.91 -2.60 9.26
CA PRO A 171 31.75 -3.30 8.76
C PRO A 171 31.33 -4.44 9.68
N PHE A 172 30.06 -4.77 9.70
CA PHE A 172 29.60 -6.05 10.22
C PHE A 172 29.95 -7.16 9.24
N TYR A 173 30.33 -8.32 9.79
CA TYR A 173 30.66 -9.49 8.99
C TYR A 173 29.50 -10.47 8.95
N LEU A 174 29.03 -10.83 7.74
CA LEU A 174 28.08 -11.90 7.54
C LEU A 174 28.79 -13.13 6.97
N SER A 175 28.87 -14.18 7.78
CA SER A 175 29.42 -15.47 7.36
C SER A 175 28.36 -16.29 6.61
N GLN A 176 28.80 -17.13 5.69
CA GLN A 176 27.93 -18.09 4.97
C GLN A 176 27.77 -19.40 5.76
N PRO A 177 26.70 -20.16 5.52
CA PRO A 177 25.71 -19.99 4.44
C PRO A 177 24.58 -19.04 4.83
N LEU A 178 24.31 -18.05 3.94
CA LEU A 178 23.10 -17.24 4.00
C LEU A 178 21.97 -18.07 3.39
N GLY A 179 21.22 -18.80 4.20
CA GLY A 179 20.04 -19.54 3.79
C GLY A 179 18.77 -18.79 4.17
N MET A 180 17.65 -19.10 3.52
CA MET A 180 16.35 -18.73 4.07
C MET A 180 16.27 -19.36 5.48
N PRO A 181 15.88 -18.59 6.51
CA PRO A 181 15.76 -19.15 7.85
C PRO A 181 14.76 -20.30 7.81
N LYS A 182 15.15 -21.43 8.34
CA LYS A 182 14.20 -22.51 8.62
C LYS A 182 13.16 -21.94 9.59
N GLU A 183 11.90 -22.32 9.39
CA GLU A 183 10.87 -22.02 10.39
C GLU A 183 11.38 -22.50 11.75
N THR A 184 11.62 -21.54 12.66
CA THR A 184 12.07 -21.87 14.00
C THR A 184 10.94 -22.59 14.73
N THR A 185 11.28 -23.70 15.39
CA THR A 185 10.29 -24.40 16.21
C THR A 185 9.83 -23.49 17.35
N TYR A 186 8.63 -23.74 17.86
CA TYR A 186 8.08 -23.02 19.02
C TYR A 186 9.08 -22.92 20.19
N ARG A 187 9.81 -24.01 20.48
CA ARG A 187 10.84 -24.04 21.54
C ARG A 187 12.01 -23.11 21.25
N GLU A 188 12.46 -23.03 20.01
CA GLU A 188 13.55 -22.13 19.60
C GLU A 188 13.11 -20.67 19.65
N LYS A 189 11.86 -20.38 19.26
CA LYS A 189 11.28 -19.04 19.40
C LYS A 189 11.23 -18.63 20.87
N MET A 190 10.73 -19.47 21.75
CA MET A 190 10.67 -19.20 23.18
C MET A 190 12.06 -19.07 23.85
N ALA A 191 13.06 -19.83 23.41
CA ALA A 191 14.42 -19.72 23.92
C ALA A 191 15.10 -18.40 23.49
N ALA A 192 14.84 -17.94 22.26
CA ALA A 192 15.36 -16.69 21.75
C ALA A 192 14.72 -15.46 22.42
N GLU A 193 13.48 -15.58 22.86
CA GLU A 193 12.71 -14.49 23.50
C GLU A 193 12.90 -14.38 25.01
N LYS A 194 13.47 -15.38 25.67
CA LYS A 194 13.87 -15.27 27.07
C LYS A 194 15.06 -14.36 27.23
N SER A 195 14.78 -13.06 27.19
CA SER A 195 15.75 -12.04 27.54
C SER A 195 15.94 -11.99 29.06
N PRO A 196 17.17 -11.82 29.57
CA PRO A 196 17.44 -11.69 31.00
C PRO A 196 16.94 -10.36 31.62
N LEU A 197 16.19 -9.55 30.90
CA LEU A 197 15.59 -8.28 31.35
C LEU A 197 14.36 -8.43 32.24
N ASN A 198 14.04 -9.64 32.70
CA ASN A 198 12.85 -9.95 33.49
C ASN A 198 12.91 -9.44 34.91
N ARG A 199 12.76 -8.13 35.08
CA ARG A 199 12.31 -7.52 36.33
C ARG A 199 10.92 -6.89 36.21
N THR A 200 10.27 -7.04 35.06
CA THR A 200 8.90 -6.60 34.81
C THR A 200 7.93 -7.75 35.00
N VAL A 201 6.70 -7.44 35.31
CA VAL A 201 5.62 -8.43 35.34
C VAL A 201 5.51 -9.11 33.97
N PRO A 202 5.45 -10.43 33.88
CA PRO A 202 5.24 -11.13 32.62
C PRO A 202 4.06 -10.54 31.86
N GLY A 203 4.25 -10.21 30.59
CA GLY A 203 3.24 -9.57 29.73
C GLY A 203 3.36 -8.04 29.61
N TYR A 204 4.29 -7.39 30.33
CA TYR A 204 4.50 -5.93 30.28
C TYR A 204 5.93 -5.59 29.86
N GLU A 205 6.49 -6.36 28.97
CA GLU A 205 7.91 -6.28 28.58
C GLU A 205 8.16 -5.25 27.47
N THR A 206 7.12 -4.80 26.77
CA THR A 206 7.25 -3.77 25.73
C THR A 206 6.99 -2.37 26.26
N LYS A 207 7.58 -1.37 25.59
CA LYS A 207 7.33 0.04 25.90
C LYS A 207 5.86 0.44 25.78
N ASP A 208 5.14 -0.17 24.86
CA ASP A 208 3.72 0.14 24.63
C ASP A 208 2.83 -0.47 25.70
N ALA A 209 3.10 -1.70 26.12
CA ALA A 209 2.40 -2.32 27.24
C ALA A 209 2.66 -1.58 28.55
N LEU A 210 3.92 -1.18 28.81
CA LEU A 210 4.27 -0.33 29.94
C LEU A 210 3.61 1.06 29.84
N ALA A 211 3.38 1.58 28.62
CA ALA A 211 2.63 2.82 28.43
C ALA A 211 1.18 2.68 28.89
N LEU A 212 0.50 1.65 28.44
CA LEU A 212 -0.90 1.39 28.80
C LEU A 212 -1.05 1.12 30.30
N LEU A 213 -0.11 0.36 30.85
CA LEU A 213 -0.09 0.09 32.28
C LEU A 213 0.11 1.38 33.08
N TYR A 214 1.08 2.23 32.70
CA TYR A 214 1.32 3.51 33.35
C TYR A 214 0.08 4.42 33.30
N GLU A 215 -0.58 4.53 32.14
CA GLU A 215 -1.80 5.34 32.01
C GLU A 215 -2.96 4.80 32.87
N SER A 216 -3.08 3.49 32.99
CA SER A 216 -4.06 2.83 33.86
C SER A 216 -3.79 3.14 35.33
N VAL A 217 -2.52 3.01 35.75
CA VAL A 217 -2.09 3.32 37.13
C VAL A 217 -2.24 4.81 37.43
N LEU A 218 -1.89 5.68 36.50
CA LEU A 218 -2.05 7.12 36.64
C LEU A 218 -3.52 7.50 36.85
N ARG A 219 -4.43 6.92 36.05
CA ARG A 219 -5.89 7.15 36.21
C ARG A 219 -6.35 6.71 37.57
N LYS A 220 -5.98 5.52 38.02
CA LYS A 220 -6.29 5.01 39.34
C LYS A 220 -5.76 5.92 40.45
N THR A 221 -4.53 6.40 40.32
CA THR A 221 -3.92 7.33 41.27
C THR A 221 -4.73 8.63 41.38
N PHE A 222 -5.20 9.17 40.26
CA PHE A 222 -6.06 10.34 40.26
C PHE A 222 -7.45 10.08 40.90
N GLU A 223 -8.00 8.88 40.75
CA GLU A 223 -9.26 8.47 41.37
C GLU A 223 -9.11 8.32 42.90
N GLU A 224 -7.97 7.82 43.36
CA GLU A 224 -7.64 7.66 44.78
C GLU A 224 -7.37 8.99 45.50
N MET A 225 -7.01 10.03 44.78
CA MET A 225 -6.69 11.34 45.34
C MET A 225 -7.94 12.20 45.50
N GLU A 226 -8.11 12.79 46.66
CA GLU A 226 -9.21 13.75 46.94
C GLU A 226 -9.15 14.95 45.98
N GLU A 227 -10.31 15.53 45.66
CA GLU A 227 -10.41 16.67 44.70
C GLU A 227 -9.56 17.88 45.10
N GLY A 228 -9.30 18.08 46.43
CA GLY A 228 -8.46 19.15 46.94
C GLY A 228 -7.01 19.07 46.49
N TRP A 229 -6.46 17.86 46.30
CA TRP A 229 -5.11 17.62 45.84
C TRP A 229 -4.92 17.89 44.35
N ARG A 230 -5.94 17.68 43.56
CA ARG A 230 -5.90 17.90 42.09
C ARG A 230 -5.71 19.38 41.71
N ARG A 231 -5.95 20.31 42.66
CA ARG A 231 -5.83 21.77 42.50
C ARG A 231 -4.60 22.34 43.20
N SER A 232 -3.84 21.52 43.92
CA SER A 232 -2.64 21.94 44.63
C SER A 232 -1.46 22.13 43.68
N ASP A 233 -0.69 23.19 43.84
CA ASP A 233 0.61 23.38 43.17
C ASP A 233 1.70 22.46 43.73
N ASP A 234 1.42 21.77 44.86
CA ASP A 234 2.34 20.80 45.45
C ASP A 234 2.23 19.44 44.73
N LEU A 235 3.25 19.10 43.98
CA LEU A 235 3.34 17.86 43.17
C LEU A 235 3.80 16.65 44.00
N GLN A 236 4.35 16.86 45.21
CA GLN A 236 4.99 15.78 45.97
C GLN A 236 4.04 14.61 46.25
N PRO A 237 2.83 14.83 46.78
CA PRO A 237 1.93 13.73 47.12
C PRO A 237 1.48 12.94 45.89
N LEU A 238 1.26 13.63 44.76
CA LEU A 238 0.87 12.98 43.51
C LEU A 238 1.99 12.09 42.97
N VAL A 239 3.22 12.63 42.92
CA VAL A 239 4.37 11.90 42.35
C VAL A 239 4.74 10.72 43.24
N VAL A 240 4.73 10.86 44.56
CA VAL A 240 4.99 9.77 45.51
C VAL A 240 3.95 8.67 45.38
N ARG A 241 2.66 9.03 45.42
CA ARG A 241 1.58 8.04 45.29
C ARG A 241 1.57 7.35 43.96
N LEU A 242 1.84 8.08 42.89
CA LEU A 242 1.99 7.49 41.53
C LEU A 242 3.17 6.52 41.48
N ALA A 243 4.31 6.89 42.08
CA ALA A 243 5.50 6.03 42.12
C ALA A 243 5.22 4.74 42.92
N GLU A 244 4.54 4.82 44.08
CA GLU A 244 4.12 3.66 44.83
C GLU A 244 3.22 2.72 44.02
N ASN A 245 2.17 3.28 43.42
CA ASN A 245 1.25 2.51 42.59
C ASN A 245 1.94 1.88 41.37
N CYS A 246 2.85 2.61 40.74
CA CYS A 246 3.66 2.09 39.64
C CYS A 246 4.63 0.97 40.10
N PHE A 247 5.26 1.13 41.26
CA PHE A 247 6.13 0.12 41.86
C PHE A 247 5.35 -1.18 42.12
N HIS A 248 4.18 -1.11 42.71
CA HIS A 248 3.32 -2.26 42.94
C HIS A 248 2.75 -2.86 41.66
N ALA A 249 2.52 -2.04 40.63
CA ALA A 249 2.14 -2.52 39.30
C ALA A 249 3.29 -3.18 38.51
N GLY A 250 4.54 -3.05 39.00
CA GLY A 250 5.71 -3.65 38.36
C GLY A 250 6.28 -2.86 37.21
N ILE A 251 6.04 -1.54 37.16
CA ILE A 251 6.64 -0.67 36.14
C ILE A 251 8.08 -0.33 36.57
N PRO A 252 9.09 -0.44 35.73
CA PRO A 252 10.47 -0.09 36.06
C PRO A 252 10.64 1.40 36.40
N GLU A 253 11.53 1.74 37.33
CA GLU A 253 11.82 3.10 37.77
C GLU A 253 12.12 4.05 36.61
N GLU A 254 12.97 3.62 35.65
CA GLU A 254 13.34 4.42 34.49
C GLU A 254 12.12 4.81 33.66
N GLU A 255 11.20 3.88 33.49
CA GLU A 255 10.01 4.08 32.67
C GLU A 255 9.00 5.03 33.38
N VAL A 256 8.80 4.87 34.68
CA VAL A 256 7.98 5.78 35.48
C VAL A 256 8.57 7.19 35.44
N THR A 257 9.87 7.29 35.67
CA THR A 257 10.58 8.57 35.64
C THR A 257 10.44 9.25 34.28
N ARG A 258 10.69 8.53 33.21
CA ARG A 258 10.58 9.03 31.84
C ARG A 258 9.18 9.54 31.53
N ARG A 259 8.14 8.75 31.82
CA ARG A 259 6.75 9.11 31.52
C ARG A 259 6.22 10.23 32.39
N THR A 260 6.59 10.23 33.67
CA THR A 260 6.18 11.30 34.58
C THR A 260 6.78 12.64 34.17
N LEU A 261 8.06 12.68 33.78
CA LEU A 261 8.74 13.89 33.31
C LEU A 261 8.18 14.43 31.97
N HIS A 262 7.57 13.59 31.16
CA HIS A 262 6.87 14.04 29.95
C HIS A 262 5.56 14.76 30.24
N ARG A 263 5.05 14.69 31.46
CA ARG A 263 3.84 15.42 31.88
C ARG A 263 4.22 16.86 32.24
N TYR A 264 3.41 17.80 31.75
CA TYR A 264 3.70 19.21 31.87
C TYR A 264 3.85 19.67 33.33
N TYR A 265 3.12 19.02 34.28
CA TYR A 265 3.16 19.37 35.71
C TYR A 265 4.48 18.95 36.38
N ALA A 266 5.15 17.91 35.89
CA ALA A 266 6.41 17.41 36.44
C ALA A 266 7.65 18.08 35.83
N ASN A 267 7.49 18.74 34.69
CA ASN A 267 8.60 19.29 33.91
C ASN A 267 9.20 20.57 34.56
N LYS A 268 8.52 21.18 35.53
CA LYS A 268 8.98 22.37 36.25
C LYS A 268 10.12 22.04 37.22
N GLN A 269 10.16 20.83 37.78
CA GLN A 269 11.13 20.41 38.81
C GLN A 269 11.66 19.00 38.54
N PRO A 270 12.37 18.77 37.44
CA PRO A 270 12.73 17.42 37.00
C PRO A 270 13.66 16.65 37.93
N MET A 271 14.53 17.36 38.66
CA MET A 271 15.46 16.74 39.62
C MET A 271 14.70 16.23 40.84
N LEU A 272 13.78 17.03 41.39
CA LEU A 272 12.94 16.66 42.53
C LEU A 272 12.04 15.46 42.21
N VAL A 273 11.45 15.42 41.01
CA VAL A 273 10.61 14.29 40.57
C VAL A 273 11.44 13.00 40.46
N ARG A 274 12.66 13.07 39.94
CA ARG A 274 13.56 11.92 39.91
C ARG A 274 13.94 11.40 41.28
N GLU A 275 14.24 12.31 42.19
CA GLU A 275 14.60 11.97 43.57
C GLU A 275 13.43 11.31 44.29
N MET A 276 12.23 11.85 44.19
CA MET A 276 11.02 11.28 44.80
C MET A 276 10.72 9.87 44.31
N ILE A 277 10.76 9.65 42.97
CA ILE A 277 10.53 8.33 42.38
C ILE A 277 11.63 7.36 42.82
N GLY A 278 12.91 7.77 42.77
CA GLY A 278 14.03 6.94 43.19
C GLY A 278 13.94 6.55 44.68
N ASN A 279 13.50 7.45 45.56
CA ASN A 279 13.32 7.16 47.00
C ASN A 279 12.20 6.14 47.21
N VAL A 280 11.05 6.26 46.53
CA VAL A 280 9.97 5.28 46.62
C VAL A 280 10.44 3.91 46.15
N TYR A 281 11.20 3.81 45.04
CA TYR A 281 11.70 2.53 44.53
C TYR A 281 12.77 1.88 45.40
N LYS A 282 13.46 2.67 46.26
CA LYS A 282 14.41 2.14 47.24
C LYS A 282 13.73 1.66 48.54
N GLU A 283 12.70 2.37 48.99
CA GLU A 283 12.08 2.15 50.28
C GLU A 283 10.90 1.16 50.23
N CYS A 284 10.17 1.12 49.12
CA CYS A 284 9.02 0.21 48.97
C CYS A 284 9.43 -1.26 48.82
N GLN A 285 8.63 -2.15 49.42
CA GLN A 285 8.74 -3.59 49.30
C GLN A 285 7.60 -4.17 48.48
N GLY A 286 7.86 -5.27 47.78
CA GLY A 286 6.80 -5.96 47.05
C GLY A 286 6.60 -5.44 45.63
N PHE A 287 7.69 -5.23 44.91
CA PHE A 287 7.64 -4.90 43.49
C PHE A 287 6.75 -5.88 42.72
N ALA A 288 5.91 -5.35 41.84
CA ALA A 288 5.02 -6.11 40.99
C ALA A 288 3.93 -6.93 41.72
N ARG A 289 3.48 -6.49 42.91
CA ARG A 289 2.36 -7.15 43.64
C ARG A 289 1.01 -7.03 42.94
N GLN A 290 0.90 -6.21 41.91
CA GLN A 290 -0.27 -6.06 41.02
C GLN A 290 -1.61 -5.81 41.73
N ASP A 291 -1.58 -5.23 42.90
CA ASP A 291 -2.77 -4.95 43.70
C ASP A 291 -3.50 -3.74 43.09
N GLY A 292 -4.33 -3.96 42.08
CA GLY A 292 -5.12 -2.87 41.52
C GLY A 292 -5.59 -3.02 40.10
N LEU A 293 -5.16 -4.04 39.38
CA LEU A 293 -5.71 -4.38 38.06
C LEU A 293 -6.69 -5.53 38.18
N THR A 294 -7.86 -5.42 37.55
CA THR A 294 -8.77 -6.56 37.44
C THR A 294 -8.14 -7.64 36.53
N LYS A 295 -8.65 -8.86 36.64
CA LYS A 295 -8.19 -9.96 35.78
C LYS A 295 -8.35 -9.63 34.30
N GLU A 296 -9.45 -8.96 33.96
CA GLU A 296 -9.77 -8.56 32.59
C GLU A 296 -8.81 -7.47 32.07
N GLN A 297 -8.48 -6.48 32.92
CA GLN A 297 -7.50 -5.45 32.59
C GLN A 297 -6.12 -6.07 32.35
N ARG A 298 -5.70 -6.95 33.23
CA ARG A 298 -4.42 -7.66 33.08
C ARG A 298 -4.38 -8.48 31.81
N LEU A 299 -5.42 -9.28 31.54
CA LEU A 299 -5.52 -10.08 30.33
C LEU A 299 -5.47 -9.21 29.07
N SER A 300 -6.18 -8.08 29.06
CA SER A 300 -6.18 -7.14 27.94
C SER A 300 -4.79 -6.58 27.67
N LEU A 301 -4.06 -6.18 28.71
CA LEU A 301 -2.71 -5.63 28.60
C LEU A 301 -1.70 -6.70 28.15
N GLN A 302 -1.78 -7.90 28.73
CA GLN A 302 -0.92 -9.02 28.34
C GLN A 302 -1.14 -9.45 26.88
N THR A 303 -2.41 -9.46 26.44
CA THR A 303 -2.76 -9.76 25.05
C THR A 303 -2.19 -8.71 24.10
N ASP A 304 -2.36 -7.42 24.42
CA ASP A 304 -1.84 -6.31 23.63
C ASP A 304 -0.31 -6.36 23.51
N GLU A 305 0.36 -6.56 24.63
CA GLU A 305 1.82 -6.72 24.68
C GLU A 305 2.30 -7.89 23.82
N PHE A 306 1.73 -9.09 24.03
CA PHE A 306 2.08 -10.29 23.28
C PHE A 306 1.92 -10.09 21.78
N MET A 307 0.77 -9.53 21.35
CA MET A 307 0.48 -9.28 19.94
C MET A 307 1.46 -8.30 19.33
N ASN A 308 1.72 -7.17 20.00
CA ASN A 308 2.62 -6.14 19.50
C ASN A 308 4.10 -6.57 19.52
N ARG A 309 4.51 -7.39 20.47
CA ARG A 309 5.87 -7.89 20.58
C ARG A 309 6.22 -8.90 19.48
N ARG A 310 5.28 -9.80 19.19
CA ARG A 310 5.53 -10.89 18.22
C ARG A 310 5.16 -10.56 16.81
N TYR A 311 4.07 -9.81 16.63
CA TYR A 311 3.44 -9.61 15.34
C TYR A 311 3.29 -8.13 15.03
N GLU A 312 3.16 -7.85 13.76
CA GLU A 312 2.68 -6.60 13.24
C GLU A 312 1.45 -6.91 12.39
N PHE A 313 0.34 -6.26 12.70
CA PHE A 313 -0.93 -6.47 12.03
C PHE A 313 -1.34 -5.22 11.28
N ARG A 314 -2.12 -5.41 10.22
CA ARG A 314 -2.86 -4.35 9.54
C ARG A 314 -4.16 -4.90 8.98
N TYR A 315 -5.19 -4.08 8.92
CA TYR A 315 -6.46 -4.44 8.32
C TYR A 315 -6.51 -3.93 6.89
N ASN A 316 -6.44 -4.82 5.91
CA ASN A 316 -6.55 -4.51 4.50
C ASN A 316 -8.01 -4.22 4.16
N THR A 317 -8.33 -2.94 3.91
CA THR A 317 -9.71 -2.50 3.66
C THR A 317 -10.28 -3.02 2.36
N GLN A 318 -9.44 -3.25 1.36
CA GLN A 318 -9.84 -3.68 0.02
C GLN A 318 -10.15 -5.18 -0.02
N MET A 319 -9.30 -6.00 0.61
CA MET A 319 -9.56 -7.43 0.74
C MET A 319 -10.54 -7.74 1.89
N GLY A 320 -10.70 -6.82 2.85
CA GLY A 320 -11.56 -6.99 4.00
C GLY A 320 -11.04 -8.00 5.01
N GLU A 321 -9.72 -8.14 5.11
CA GLU A 321 -9.05 -9.15 5.94
C GLU A 321 -7.88 -8.54 6.73
N VAL A 322 -7.54 -9.17 7.84
CA VAL A 322 -6.34 -8.83 8.60
C VAL A 322 -5.13 -9.47 7.94
N GLU A 323 -4.10 -8.69 7.76
CA GLU A 323 -2.78 -9.16 7.34
C GLU A 323 -1.82 -9.06 8.50
N TYR A 324 -0.84 -9.95 8.53
CA TYR A 324 0.17 -9.99 9.58
C TYR A 324 1.57 -10.24 9.02
N ARG A 325 2.57 -9.85 9.78
CA ARG A 325 3.94 -10.34 9.68
C ARG A 325 4.52 -10.56 11.07
N GLU A 326 5.44 -11.51 11.20
CA GLU A 326 6.14 -11.76 12.45
C GLU A 326 7.33 -10.80 12.57
N ARG A 327 7.43 -10.06 13.68
CA ARG A 327 8.53 -9.09 13.91
C ARG A 327 9.89 -9.75 13.95
N CYS A 328 9.97 -10.98 14.40
CA CYS A 328 11.22 -11.75 14.51
C CYS A 328 11.51 -12.68 13.31
N SER A 329 10.73 -12.57 12.24
CA SER A 329 10.91 -13.34 11.01
C SER A 329 11.77 -12.61 10.00
N PHE A 330 12.37 -13.36 9.05
CA PHE A 330 13.00 -12.80 7.86
C PHE A 330 11.98 -12.51 6.74
N TYR A 331 10.71 -12.88 6.93
CA TYR A 331 9.64 -12.50 6.02
C TYR A 331 9.15 -11.10 6.37
N PHE A 332 9.45 -10.14 5.51
CA PHE A 332 9.08 -8.74 5.70
C PHE A 332 7.71 -8.40 5.11
N ARG A 333 7.17 -9.28 4.26
CA ARG A 333 5.87 -9.07 3.62
C ARG A 333 4.74 -9.45 4.56
N PHE A 334 3.71 -8.61 4.55
CA PHE A 334 2.45 -8.96 5.17
C PHE A 334 1.79 -10.10 4.40
N ARG A 335 1.17 -11.02 5.14
CA ARG A 335 0.43 -12.17 4.63
C ARG A 335 -0.98 -12.16 5.20
N PRO A 336 -1.99 -12.61 4.45
CA PRO A 336 -3.34 -12.78 4.99
C PRO A 336 -3.33 -13.66 6.24
N LEU A 337 -4.08 -13.25 7.25
CA LEU A 337 -4.23 -14.01 8.49
C LEU A 337 -5.33 -15.06 8.32
N ASP A 338 -4.96 -16.30 8.08
CA ASP A 338 -5.88 -17.40 8.01
C ASP A 338 -6.25 -17.96 9.41
N LYS A 339 -7.27 -18.80 9.46
CA LYS A 339 -7.72 -19.42 10.72
C LYS A 339 -6.66 -20.30 11.36
N ARG A 340 -5.79 -20.92 10.57
CA ARG A 340 -4.69 -21.75 11.08
C ARG A 340 -3.68 -20.89 11.84
N MET A 341 -3.31 -19.73 11.27
CA MET A 341 -2.38 -18.83 11.93
C MET A 341 -3.01 -18.17 13.17
N GLN A 342 -4.30 -17.81 13.12
CA GLN A 342 -5.01 -17.30 14.29
C GLN A 342 -4.99 -18.30 15.45
N ASN A 343 -5.19 -19.61 15.17
CA ASN A 343 -5.07 -20.66 16.18
C ASN A 343 -3.63 -20.83 16.68
N SER A 344 -2.63 -20.66 15.82
CA SER A 344 -1.22 -20.69 16.23
C SER A 344 -0.89 -19.56 17.19
N ILE A 345 -1.36 -18.33 16.90
CA ILE A 345 -1.23 -17.15 17.77
C ILE A 345 -1.84 -17.44 19.15
N LEU A 346 -3.03 -18.03 19.18
CA LEU A 346 -3.71 -18.41 20.42
C LEU A 346 -2.87 -19.40 21.25
N LEU A 347 -2.40 -20.47 20.61
CA LEU A 347 -1.59 -21.49 21.27
C LEU A 347 -0.24 -20.94 21.77
N ASP A 348 0.37 -20.06 20.99
CA ASP A 348 1.61 -19.39 21.37
C ASP A 348 1.41 -18.49 22.61
N ALA A 349 0.31 -17.73 22.66
CA ALA A 349 -0.04 -16.89 23.81
C ALA A 349 -0.31 -17.73 25.07
N GLN A 350 -1.07 -18.83 24.92
CA GLN A 350 -1.33 -19.77 26.02
C GLN A 350 -0.04 -20.45 26.49
N GLY A 351 0.87 -20.77 25.58
CA GLY A 351 2.18 -21.34 25.89
C GLY A 351 3.07 -20.39 26.69
N GLU A 352 2.87 -19.07 26.57
CA GLU A 352 3.51 -18.05 27.41
C GLU A 352 2.80 -17.83 28.75
N GLY A 353 1.73 -18.57 29.03
CA GLY A 353 0.97 -18.47 30.28
C GLY A 353 -0.10 -17.39 30.28
N ILE A 354 -0.43 -16.81 29.13
CA ILE A 354 -1.50 -15.83 28.99
C ILE A 354 -2.84 -16.58 28.84
N ALA A 355 -3.80 -16.32 29.70
CA ALA A 355 -5.08 -17.03 29.73
C ALA A 355 -6.08 -16.50 28.70
N VAL A 356 -5.64 -16.35 27.43
CA VAL A 356 -6.48 -15.88 26.33
C VAL A 356 -7.35 -16.97 25.73
N TRP A 357 -8.49 -16.57 25.17
CA TRP A 357 -9.40 -17.42 24.41
C TRP A 357 -9.53 -16.90 22.99
N ASP A 358 -10.08 -17.72 22.10
CA ASP A 358 -10.35 -17.38 20.70
C ASP A 358 -10.99 -15.99 20.55
N ARG A 359 -12.00 -15.71 21.38
CA ARG A 359 -12.73 -14.44 21.39
C ARG A 359 -11.85 -13.23 21.73
N ASP A 360 -10.79 -13.42 22.52
CA ASP A 360 -9.93 -12.30 22.95
C ASP A 360 -8.94 -11.98 21.83
N VAL A 361 -8.40 -13.00 21.17
CA VAL A 361 -7.58 -12.84 19.94
C VAL A 361 -8.41 -12.22 18.84
N ASP A 362 -9.62 -12.73 18.59
CA ASP A 362 -10.53 -12.22 17.55
C ASP A 362 -10.92 -10.75 17.83
N ARG A 363 -11.23 -10.42 19.08
CA ARG A 363 -11.53 -9.04 19.51
C ARG A 363 -10.36 -8.10 19.29
N TYR A 364 -9.13 -8.52 19.56
CA TYR A 364 -7.94 -7.73 19.28
C TYR A 364 -7.79 -7.47 17.78
N LEU A 365 -7.86 -8.52 16.97
CA LEU A 365 -7.69 -8.48 15.52
C LEU A 365 -8.73 -7.59 14.80
N HIS A 366 -9.96 -7.53 15.34
CA HIS A 366 -11.05 -6.69 14.79
C HIS A 366 -11.27 -5.37 15.55
N SER A 367 -10.29 -4.96 16.36
CA SER A 367 -10.33 -3.68 17.08
C SER A 367 -9.49 -2.60 16.37
N ASN A 368 -9.63 -1.34 16.82
CA ASN A 368 -8.82 -0.21 16.36
C ASN A 368 -7.33 -0.32 16.75
N ARG A 369 -6.92 -1.39 17.44
CA ARG A 369 -5.51 -1.67 17.72
C ARG A 369 -4.77 -2.16 16.47
N VAL A 370 -5.50 -2.73 15.53
CA VAL A 370 -4.99 -3.10 14.22
C VAL A 370 -5.18 -1.91 13.27
N PRO A 371 -4.11 -1.28 12.78
CA PRO A 371 -4.21 -0.12 11.91
C PRO A 371 -4.85 -0.49 10.59
N VAL A 372 -5.65 0.43 10.08
CA VAL A 372 -6.30 0.31 8.78
C VAL A 372 -5.26 0.57 7.68
N TYR A 373 -5.29 -0.25 6.64
CA TYR A 373 -4.39 -0.18 5.50
C TYR A 373 -5.18 -0.25 4.19
N ASN A 374 -5.02 0.76 3.36
CA ASN A 374 -5.53 0.76 2.00
C ASN A 374 -4.35 0.66 1.02
N PRO A 375 -4.18 -0.46 0.30
CA PRO A 375 -3.01 -0.69 -0.56
C PRO A 375 -2.92 0.28 -1.73
N LEU A 376 -4.06 0.70 -2.29
CA LEU A 376 -4.08 1.66 -3.40
C LEU A 376 -3.72 3.07 -2.93
N GLU A 377 -4.24 3.49 -1.77
CA GLU A 377 -3.87 4.78 -1.17
C GLU A 377 -2.40 4.81 -0.76
N ASP A 378 -1.91 3.72 -0.16
CA ASP A 378 -0.51 3.60 0.25
C ASP A 378 0.43 3.69 -0.95
N PHE A 379 0.13 2.99 -2.04
CA PHE A 379 0.87 3.09 -3.29
C PHE A 379 0.88 4.52 -3.84
N MET A 380 -0.31 5.16 -3.91
CA MET A 380 -0.44 6.52 -4.43
C MET A 380 0.25 7.57 -3.55
N PHE A 381 0.27 7.35 -2.23
CA PHE A 381 0.93 8.25 -1.28
C PHE A 381 2.45 8.26 -1.43
N HIS A 382 3.05 7.16 -1.86
CA HIS A 382 4.48 7.02 -2.02
C HIS A 382 5.00 7.35 -3.42
N LEU A 383 4.13 7.80 -4.33
CA LEU A 383 4.54 8.17 -5.68
C LEU A 383 5.50 9.37 -5.67
N PRO A 384 6.50 9.38 -6.54
CA PRO A 384 7.37 10.53 -6.74
C PRO A 384 6.65 11.66 -7.48
N ASN A 385 7.25 12.84 -7.54
CA ASN A 385 6.80 13.87 -8.47
C ASN A 385 6.98 13.40 -9.92
N TRP A 386 6.00 13.73 -10.76
CA TRP A 386 6.06 13.45 -12.19
C TRP A 386 7.20 14.21 -12.86
N ASP A 387 7.95 13.53 -13.69
CA ASP A 387 9.09 14.07 -14.46
C ASP A 387 8.67 14.76 -15.79
N HIS A 388 7.38 14.95 -16.00
CA HIS A 388 6.76 15.55 -17.19
C HIS A 388 6.95 14.77 -18.50
N LYS A 389 7.23 13.47 -18.45
CA LYS A 389 7.21 12.59 -19.63
C LYS A 389 5.87 11.88 -19.72
N ASP A 390 5.27 11.92 -20.90
CA ASP A 390 3.97 11.29 -21.14
C ASP A 390 4.10 9.78 -21.33
N ARG A 391 4.00 9.06 -20.20
CA ARG A 391 4.06 7.59 -20.18
C ARG A 391 2.73 6.93 -20.47
N ILE A 392 1.62 7.65 -20.28
CA ILE A 392 0.31 7.08 -20.58
C ILE A 392 0.16 6.95 -22.09
N VAL A 393 0.58 7.96 -22.86
CA VAL A 393 0.61 7.88 -24.33
C VAL A 393 1.63 6.86 -24.82
N GLU A 394 2.81 6.79 -24.20
CA GLU A 394 3.82 5.74 -24.51
C GLU A 394 3.27 4.32 -24.28
N LEU A 395 2.48 4.14 -23.22
CA LEU A 395 1.86 2.86 -22.88
C LEU A 395 0.74 2.52 -23.88
N ALA A 396 -0.10 3.48 -24.24
CA ALA A 396 -1.13 3.32 -25.27
C ALA A 396 -0.50 2.92 -26.63
N ALA A 397 0.62 3.55 -27.00
CA ALA A 397 1.32 3.28 -28.25
C ALA A 397 1.94 1.87 -28.36
N ARG A 398 1.97 1.10 -27.25
CA ARG A 398 2.39 -0.32 -27.30
C ARG A 398 1.37 -1.22 -27.98
N VAL A 399 0.11 -0.79 -28.06
CA VAL A 399 -0.96 -1.49 -28.74
C VAL A 399 -1.00 -1.08 -30.20
N PRO A 400 -0.55 -1.93 -31.14
CA PRO A 400 -0.54 -1.59 -32.56
C PRO A 400 -1.97 -1.62 -33.10
N CYS A 401 -2.54 -0.45 -33.39
CA CYS A 401 -3.88 -0.30 -33.93
C CYS A 401 -3.98 0.89 -34.88
N ASP A 402 -5.01 0.87 -35.72
CA ASP A 402 -5.27 1.93 -36.72
C ASP A 402 -6.25 3.01 -36.20
N ASN A 403 -6.76 2.87 -34.98
CA ASN A 403 -7.72 3.84 -34.42
C ASN A 403 -6.98 5.14 -34.03
N PRO A 404 -7.22 6.27 -34.72
CA PRO A 404 -6.53 7.53 -34.43
C PRO A 404 -6.88 8.13 -33.08
N HIS A 405 -8.00 7.70 -32.46
CA HIS A 405 -8.45 8.20 -31.17
C HIS A 405 -7.99 7.34 -29.99
N TRP A 406 -7.34 6.19 -30.26
CA TRP A 406 -6.95 5.23 -29.21
C TRP A 406 -6.17 5.86 -28.08
N SER A 407 -5.11 6.59 -28.39
CA SER A 407 -4.22 7.18 -27.37
C SER A 407 -5.00 8.13 -26.44
N MET A 408 -5.84 8.99 -26.98
CA MET A 408 -6.67 9.94 -26.23
C MET A 408 -7.72 9.22 -25.37
N LEU A 409 -8.40 8.22 -25.93
CA LEU A 409 -9.43 7.43 -25.23
C LEU A 409 -8.82 6.59 -24.10
N PHE A 410 -7.65 5.97 -24.36
CA PHE A 410 -6.91 5.21 -23.35
C PHE A 410 -6.41 6.11 -22.22
N HIS A 411 -5.85 7.26 -22.54
CA HIS A 411 -5.39 8.24 -21.57
C HIS A 411 -6.54 8.62 -20.61
N ARG A 412 -7.69 8.97 -21.14
CA ARG A 412 -8.86 9.35 -20.35
C ARG A 412 -9.39 8.21 -19.49
N TRP A 413 -9.46 7.00 -20.04
CA TRP A 413 -9.84 5.81 -19.29
C TRP A 413 -8.85 5.50 -18.16
N PHE A 414 -7.55 5.66 -18.41
CA PHE A 414 -6.51 5.42 -17.41
C PHE A 414 -6.58 6.42 -16.26
N LEU A 415 -6.76 7.70 -16.57
CA LEU A 415 -6.97 8.73 -15.54
C LEU A 415 -8.21 8.43 -14.70
N ASN A 416 -9.31 8.00 -15.35
CA ASN A 416 -10.53 7.65 -14.64
C ASN A 416 -10.32 6.45 -13.69
N MET A 417 -9.56 5.44 -14.11
CA MET A 417 -9.19 4.33 -13.25
C MET A 417 -8.45 4.81 -12.00
N VAL A 418 -7.46 5.68 -12.15
CA VAL A 418 -6.69 6.24 -11.05
C VAL A 418 -7.55 7.14 -10.14
N ALA A 419 -8.46 7.92 -10.70
CA ALA A 419 -9.40 8.75 -9.95
C ALA A 419 -10.32 7.90 -9.05
N HIS A 420 -10.76 6.73 -9.53
CA HIS A 420 -11.55 5.78 -8.73
C HIS A 420 -10.72 5.15 -7.60
N TRP A 421 -9.44 4.86 -7.81
CA TRP A 421 -8.58 4.35 -6.73
C TRP A 421 -8.45 5.35 -5.59
N ARG A 422 -8.45 6.65 -5.90
CA ARG A 422 -8.40 7.73 -4.91
C ARG A 422 -9.77 8.10 -4.31
N GLY A 423 -10.86 7.60 -4.88
CA GLY A 423 -12.20 7.96 -4.43
C GLY A 423 -12.56 9.42 -4.70
N PHE A 424 -11.94 10.05 -5.71
CA PHE A 424 -12.22 11.44 -6.06
C PHE A 424 -13.61 11.62 -6.67
N ASP A 425 -14.12 10.61 -7.35
CA ASP A 425 -15.40 10.66 -8.01
C ASP A 425 -16.37 9.60 -7.46
N LYS A 426 -17.44 10.08 -6.83
CA LYS A 426 -18.56 9.25 -6.37
C LYS A 426 -19.82 9.42 -7.22
N GLN A 427 -19.78 10.32 -8.21
CA GLN A 427 -20.92 10.64 -9.06
C GLN A 427 -20.85 9.92 -10.41
N HIS A 428 -19.65 9.83 -10.97
CA HIS A 428 -19.40 9.20 -12.25
C HIS A 428 -18.70 7.86 -12.07
N ALA A 429 -19.15 6.85 -12.76
CA ALA A 429 -18.43 5.58 -12.84
C ALA A 429 -17.42 5.61 -13.99
N ASN A 430 -16.35 4.81 -13.91
CA ASN A 430 -15.57 4.48 -15.12
C ASN A 430 -16.41 3.52 -15.97
N SER A 431 -17.40 4.09 -16.66
CA SER A 431 -18.41 3.36 -17.41
C SER A 431 -17.96 2.89 -18.78
N THR A 432 -16.80 3.38 -19.24
CA THR A 432 -16.21 3.03 -20.53
C THR A 432 -15.01 2.11 -20.30
N SER A 433 -14.87 1.07 -21.11
CA SER A 433 -13.85 0.02 -20.94
C SER A 433 -13.15 -0.29 -22.25
N PRO A 434 -11.81 -0.32 -22.33
CA PRO A 434 -11.10 -0.82 -23.48
C PRO A 434 -11.42 -2.30 -23.73
N LEU A 435 -11.59 -2.66 -25.00
CA LEU A 435 -11.84 -4.02 -25.44
C LEU A 435 -10.91 -4.33 -26.61
N LEU A 436 -9.88 -5.12 -26.34
CA LEU A 436 -8.83 -5.46 -27.26
C LEU A 436 -9.18 -6.73 -28.03
N TYR A 437 -9.42 -6.59 -29.31
CA TYR A 437 -9.69 -7.69 -30.24
C TYR A 437 -8.46 -7.99 -31.09
N GLY A 438 -8.20 -9.26 -31.38
CA GLY A 438 -7.09 -9.66 -32.28
C GLY A 438 -6.74 -11.13 -32.16
N ALA A 439 -5.81 -11.59 -32.99
CA ALA A 439 -5.38 -12.98 -33.01
C ALA A 439 -4.90 -13.49 -31.64
N GLN A 440 -5.01 -14.78 -31.42
CA GLN A 440 -4.45 -15.41 -30.23
C GLN A 440 -2.92 -15.27 -30.22
N GLY A 441 -2.33 -15.07 -29.03
CA GLY A 441 -0.88 -14.91 -28.89
C GLY A 441 -0.36 -13.49 -29.07
N THR A 442 -1.22 -12.50 -29.33
CA THR A 442 -0.82 -11.07 -29.46
C THR A 442 -0.60 -10.35 -28.12
N HIS A 443 -0.48 -11.06 -27.01
CA HIS A 443 -0.17 -10.58 -25.67
C HIS A 443 -1.24 -9.63 -25.04
N LYS A 444 -2.49 -9.70 -25.49
CA LYS A 444 -3.58 -8.83 -24.98
C LYS A 444 -3.76 -8.97 -23.46
N SER A 445 -3.97 -10.18 -22.95
CA SER A 445 -4.20 -10.43 -21.52
C SER A 445 -2.96 -10.09 -20.67
N THR A 446 -1.77 -10.29 -21.22
CA THR A 446 -0.51 -9.87 -20.57
C THR A 446 -0.46 -8.35 -20.43
N PHE A 447 -0.78 -7.60 -21.50
CA PHE A 447 -0.84 -6.13 -21.45
C PHE A 447 -1.86 -5.66 -20.40
N CYS A 448 -3.07 -6.24 -20.38
CA CYS A 448 -4.08 -5.89 -19.39
C CYS A 448 -3.58 -6.07 -17.94
N ARG A 449 -2.91 -7.19 -17.67
CA ARG A 449 -2.32 -7.46 -16.36
C ARG A 449 -1.17 -6.51 -16.02
N ASP A 450 -0.36 -6.16 -17.01
CA ASP A 450 0.83 -5.33 -16.81
C ASP A 450 0.50 -3.83 -16.67
N LEU A 451 -0.77 -3.44 -16.78
CA LEU A 451 -1.23 -2.11 -16.35
C LEU A 451 -1.09 -1.92 -14.84
N ILE A 452 -1.22 -3.00 -14.06
CA ILE A 452 -1.18 -2.94 -12.60
C ILE A 452 0.25 -3.18 -12.10
N PRO A 453 0.77 -2.32 -11.18
CA PRO A 453 2.08 -2.51 -10.58
C PRO A 453 2.24 -3.88 -9.92
N PRO A 454 3.44 -4.47 -9.90
CA PRO A 454 3.68 -5.80 -9.32
C PRO A 454 3.18 -5.94 -7.88
N GLU A 455 3.34 -4.92 -7.05
CA GLU A 455 2.89 -4.87 -5.66
C GLU A 455 1.37 -4.85 -5.49
N LEU A 456 0.65 -4.38 -6.51
CA LEU A 456 -0.82 -4.33 -6.53
C LEU A 456 -1.47 -5.46 -7.35
N ARG A 457 -0.67 -6.44 -7.83
CA ARG A 457 -1.16 -7.55 -8.67
C ARG A 457 -2.25 -8.41 -8.02
N SER A 458 -2.30 -8.49 -6.70
CA SER A 458 -3.38 -9.17 -5.98
C SER A 458 -4.75 -8.49 -6.12
N TYR A 459 -4.75 -7.22 -6.57
CA TYR A 459 -5.98 -6.44 -6.83
C TYR A 459 -6.35 -6.41 -8.33
N TYR A 460 -5.72 -7.24 -9.13
CA TYR A 460 -6.11 -7.56 -10.51
C TYR A 460 -6.79 -8.92 -10.56
N THR A 461 -7.82 -9.04 -11.39
CA THR A 461 -8.43 -10.35 -11.70
C THR A 461 -8.83 -10.41 -13.17
N ASP A 462 -8.73 -11.60 -13.77
CA ASP A 462 -9.26 -11.96 -15.08
C ASP A 462 -10.35 -13.02 -14.97
N SER A 463 -10.77 -13.33 -13.76
CA SER A 463 -11.81 -14.31 -13.46
C SER A 463 -12.97 -13.67 -12.72
N ILE A 464 -14.03 -13.32 -13.45
CA ILE A 464 -15.26 -12.79 -12.90
C ILE A 464 -16.46 -13.64 -13.34
N ASP A 465 -17.26 -14.09 -12.38
CA ASP A 465 -18.49 -14.84 -12.64
C ASP A 465 -19.71 -13.91 -12.61
N PHE A 466 -20.19 -13.52 -13.77
CA PHE A 466 -21.38 -12.68 -13.90
C PHE A 466 -22.69 -13.39 -13.57
N SER A 467 -22.71 -14.71 -13.36
CA SER A 467 -23.89 -15.44 -12.92
C SER A 467 -24.21 -15.14 -11.45
N ARG A 468 -23.19 -14.84 -10.65
CA ARG A 468 -23.28 -14.49 -9.24
C ARG A 468 -23.26 -12.97 -9.05
N LYS A 469 -24.36 -12.32 -9.35
CA LYS A 469 -24.48 -10.85 -9.38
C LYS A 469 -23.93 -10.15 -8.13
N ARG A 470 -24.20 -10.69 -6.94
CA ARG A 470 -23.73 -10.10 -5.67
C ARG A 470 -22.22 -10.17 -5.53
N ASP A 471 -21.61 -11.29 -5.90
CA ASP A 471 -20.16 -11.46 -5.81
C ASP A 471 -19.48 -10.57 -6.86
N ALA A 472 -20.03 -10.49 -8.08
CA ALA A 472 -19.53 -9.60 -9.11
C ALA A 472 -19.63 -8.10 -8.72
N GLU A 473 -20.66 -7.70 -7.98
CA GLU A 473 -20.75 -6.35 -7.42
C GLU A 473 -19.71 -6.10 -6.32
N MET A 474 -19.42 -7.09 -5.47
CA MET A 474 -18.36 -6.99 -4.47
C MET A 474 -16.97 -6.84 -5.11
N TYR A 475 -16.76 -7.40 -6.30
CA TYR A 475 -15.51 -7.25 -7.03
C TYR A 475 -15.19 -5.80 -7.38
N LEU A 476 -16.21 -4.94 -7.54
CA LEU A 476 -16.00 -3.51 -7.78
C LEU A 476 -15.30 -2.79 -6.63
N ASN A 477 -15.51 -3.25 -5.41
CA ASN A 477 -14.83 -2.70 -4.23
C ASN A 477 -13.49 -3.40 -3.96
N ARG A 478 -13.34 -4.68 -4.36
CA ARG A 478 -12.20 -5.51 -4.02
C ARG A 478 -11.02 -5.35 -4.97
N PHE A 479 -11.29 -5.27 -6.27
CA PHE A 479 -10.25 -5.22 -7.30
C PHE A 479 -10.02 -3.81 -7.82
N ALA A 480 -8.80 -3.54 -8.25
CA ALA A 480 -8.39 -2.29 -8.89
C ALA A 480 -8.68 -2.30 -10.39
N LEU A 481 -8.45 -3.45 -11.02
CA LEU A 481 -8.72 -3.68 -12.44
C LEU A 481 -9.26 -5.10 -12.65
N ILE A 482 -10.35 -5.19 -13.40
CA ILE A 482 -10.97 -6.45 -13.81
C ILE A 482 -10.80 -6.60 -15.31
N ASN A 483 -10.08 -7.63 -15.74
CA ASN A 483 -9.99 -8.01 -17.13
C ASN A 483 -11.11 -9.01 -17.45
N ILE A 484 -11.93 -8.69 -18.44
CA ILE A 484 -12.91 -9.61 -18.99
C ILE A 484 -12.20 -10.37 -20.10
N ASP A 485 -11.52 -11.46 -19.74
CA ASP A 485 -10.87 -12.30 -20.71
C ASP A 485 -11.94 -13.10 -21.51
N GLU A 486 -11.69 -13.32 -22.80
CA GLU A 486 -12.64 -13.96 -23.70
C GLU A 486 -14.05 -13.34 -23.67
N PHE A 487 -14.13 -12.02 -23.87
CA PHE A 487 -15.40 -11.25 -23.86
C PHE A 487 -16.47 -11.85 -24.77
N ASP A 488 -16.09 -12.51 -25.85
CA ASP A 488 -16.97 -13.21 -26.79
C ASP A 488 -17.72 -14.41 -26.17
N GLN A 489 -17.28 -14.92 -25.02
CA GLN A 489 -17.95 -16.02 -24.30
C GLN A 489 -19.08 -15.51 -23.37
N ILE A 490 -19.22 -14.19 -23.18
CA ILE A 490 -20.23 -13.62 -22.32
C ILE A 490 -21.61 -13.69 -22.99
N SER A 491 -22.57 -14.35 -22.34
CA SER A 491 -23.94 -14.42 -22.82
C SER A 491 -24.64 -13.05 -22.85
N LEU A 492 -25.67 -12.91 -23.69
CA LEU A 492 -26.45 -11.67 -23.80
C LEU A 492 -26.99 -11.18 -22.45
N THR A 493 -27.47 -12.10 -21.61
CA THR A 493 -27.96 -11.77 -20.26
C THR A 493 -26.83 -11.22 -19.37
N GLN A 494 -25.64 -11.80 -19.45
CA GLN A 494 -24.48 -11.35 -18.71
C GLN A 494 -23.97 -10.00 -19.23
N GLN A 495 -24.03 -9.75 -20.55
CA GLN A 495 -23.70 -8.44 -21.12
C GLN A 495 -24.66 -7.34 -20.60
N GLY A 496 -25.93 -7.65 -20.44
CA GLY A 496 -26.91 -6.74 -19.83
C GLY A 496 -26.54 -6.38 -18.39
N PHE A 497 -26.12 -7.37 -17.60
CA PHE A 497 -25.65 -7.14 -16.23
C PHE A 497 -24.31 -6.39 -16.19
N LEU A 498 -23.37 -6.71 -17.08
CA LEU A 498 -22.11 -5.98 -17.22
C LEU A 498 -22.36 -4.49 -17.48
N LYS A 499 -23.25 -4.15 -18.40
CA LYS A 499 -23.62 -2.75 -18.66
C LYS A 499 -24.15 -2.04 -17.41
N HIS A 500 -24.89 -2.75 -16.56
CA HIS A 500 -25.38 -2.23 -15.29
C HIS A 500 -24.24 -1.95 -14.31
N ILE A 501 -23.31 -2.89 -14.11
CA ILE A 501 -22.20 -2.71 -13.16
C ILE A 501 -21.16 -1.70 -13.64
N LEU A 502 -20.97 -1.55 -14.96
CA LEU A 502 -20.09 -0.51 -15.51
C LEU A 502 -20.52 0.90 -15.10
N GLN A 503 -21.82 1.14 -14.97
CA GLN A 503 -22.39 2.45 -14.65
C GLN A 503 -22.52 2.74 -13.14
N LYS A 504 -22.21 1.77 -12.26
CA LYS A 504 -22.29 2.01 -10.81
C LYS A 504 -21.12 2.83 -10.31
N PRO A 505 -21.33 4.05 -9.77
CA PRO A 505 -20.23 4.85 -9.22
C PRO A 505 -19.83 4.37 -7.82
N VAL A 506 -20.73 3.75 -7.07
CA VAL A 506 -20.55 3.20 -5.73
C VAL A 506 -21.16 1.80 -5.63
N VAL A 507 -20.73 1.04 -4.64
CA VAL A 507 -21.17 -0.34 -4.43
C VAL A 507 -22.04 -0.40 -3.18
N ASN A 508 -23.35 -0.65 -3.36
CA ASN A 508 -24.30 -0.78 -2.26
C ASN A 508 -24.57 -2.26 -1.98
N VAL A 509 -23.87 -2.83 -1.02
CA VAL A 509 -23.99 -4.25 -0.68
C VAL A 509 -24.05 -4.48 0.82
N ARG A 510 -24.70 -5.59 1.17
CA ARG A 510 -24.64 -6.12 2.52
C ARG A 510 -23.45 -7.11 2.60
N LYS A 511 -22.43 -6.77 3.38
CA LYS A 511 -21.30 -7.70 3.61
C LYS A 511 -21.80 -9.02 4.22
N PRO A 512 -21.14 -10.16 3.97
CA PRO A 512 -21.44 -11.39 4.69
C PRO A 512 -21.44 -11.12 6.20
N TYR A 513 -22.45 -11.62 6.90
CA TYR A 513 -22.66 -11.39 8.34
C TYR A 513 -22.95 -9.94 8.77
N GLY A 514 -23.02 -8.99 7.85
CA GLY A 514 -23.39 -7.61 8.14
C GLY A 514 -24.91 -7.46 8.36
N ASN A 515 -25.31 -6.55 9.26
CA ASN A 515 -26.72 -6.30 9.56
C ASN A 515 -27.36 -5.21 8.67
N SER A 516 -26.56 -4.42 7.96
CA SER A 516 -27.02 -3.30 7.13
C SER A 516 -26.37 -3.31 5.74
N VAL A 517 -27.04 -2.69 4.78
CA VAL A 517 -26.45 -2.34 3.49
C VAL A 517 -25.44 -1.22 3.73
N GLN A 518 -24.26 -1.37 3.21
CA GLN A 518 -23.19 -0.37 3.28
C GLN A 518 -22.88 0.14 1.88
N GLU A 519 -22.68 1.43 1.77
CA GLU A 519 -22.10 2.05 0.59
C GLU A 519 -20.58 1.89 0.66
N LEU A 520 -20.02 1.20 -0.31
CA LEU A 520 -18.59 0.96 -0.44
C LEU A 520 -18.06 1.72 -1.65
N GLN A 521 -16.82 2.16 -1.56
CA GLN A 521 -16.11 2.77 -2.67
C GLN A 521 -15.93 1.76 -3.80
N ARG A 522 -16.16 2.19 -5.03
CA ARG A 522 -15.76 1.44 -6.21
C ARG A 522 -14.31 1.76 -6.53
N TYR A 523 -13.47 0.74 -6.62
CA TYR A 523 -12.09 0.84 -7.12
C TYR A 523 -11.97 0.31 -8.55
N ALA A 524 -12.73 -0.73 -8.88
CA ALA A 524 -12.54 -1.45 -10.13
C ALA A 524 -12.89 -0.63 -11.37
N SER A 525 -11.96 -0.59 -12.30
CA SER A 525 -12.18 -0.33 -13.71
C SER A 525 -12.17 -1.64 -14.48
N PHE A 526 -12.71 -1.62 -15.70
CA PHE A 526 -12.78 -2.79 -16.55
C PHE A 526 -11.92 -2.61 -17.80
N ILE A 527 -11.36 -3.70 -18.26
CA ILE A 527 -10.74 -3.88 -19.58
C ILE A 527 -11.14 -5.25 -20.09
N GLY A 528 -11.12 -5.49 -21.37
CA GLY A 528 -11.47 -6.80 -21.90
C GLY A 528 -10.62 -7.23 -23.08
N THR A 529 -10.60 -8.54 -23.35
CA THR A 529 -9.94 -9.13 -24.51
C THR A 529 -10.87 -10.04 -25.26
N SER A 530 -10.69 -10.16 -26.56
CA SER A 530 -11.43 -11.09 -27.40
C SER A 530 -10.58 -11.58 -28.59
N ASN A 531 -10.95 -12.72 -29.11
CA ASN A 531 -10.42 -13.28 -30.36
C ASN A 531 -11.38 -13.15 -31.53
N GLN A 532 -12.62 -12.67 -31.29
CA GLN A 532 -13.66 -12.50 -32.30
C GLN A 532 -13.98 -11.02 -32.51
N LYS A 533 -14.28 -10.62 -33.76
CA LYS A 533 -14.55 -9.22 -34.11
C LYS A 533 -15.96 -8.76 -33.70
N ASP A 534 -16.93 -9.65 -33.83
CA ASP A 534 -18.35 -9.35 -33.58
C ASP A 534 -18.66 -9.30 -32.08
N LEU A 535 -18.24 -8.22 -31.42
CA LEU A 535 -18.23 -8.09 -29.98
C LEU A 535 -19.52 -7.51 -29.40
N LEU A 536 -20.14 -6.59 -30.12
CA LEU A 536 -21.23 -5.76 -29.61
C LEU A 536 -22.57 -6.25 -30.19
N THR A 537 -23.42 -6.81 -29.33
CA THR A 537 -24.72 -7.31 -29.70
C THR A 537 -25.83 -6.26 -29.66
N ASP A 538 -25.56 -5.10 -29.00
CA ASP A 538 -26.53 -4.03 -28.81
C ASP A 538 -25.89 -2.67 -29.16
N PRO A 539 -26.28 -2.05 -30.29
CA PRO A 539 -25.76 -0.77 -30.73
C PRO A 539 -25.92 0.36 -29.69
N SER A 540 -27.01 0.30 -28.91
CA SER A 540 -27.25 1.30 -27.86
C SER A 540 -26.24 1.24 -26.71
N GLY A 541 -25.55 0.13 -26.57
CA GLY A 541 -24.54 -0.10 -25.55
C GLY A 541 -23.09 0.12 -26.02
N SER A 542 -22.88 0.39 -27.31
CA SER A 542 -21.55 0.47 -27.93
C SER A 542 -20.67 1.56 -27.32
N ARG A 543 -21.25 2.68 -26.91
CA ARG A 543 -20.55 3.80 -26.24
C ARG A 543 -19.81 3.43 -24.94
N ARG A 544 -20.04 2.25 -24.36
CA ARG A 544 -19.37 1.78 -23.14
C ARG A 544 -18.07 1.04 -23.39
N PHE A 545 -17.72 0.83 -24.65
CA PHE A 545 -16.51 0.10 -25.00
C PHE A 545 -15.63 0.91 -25.95
N ILE A 546 -14.34 0.84 -25.72
CA ILE A 546 -13.31 1.34 -26.65
C ILE A 546 -12.80 0.11 -27.41
N CYS A 547 -13.50 -0.27 -28.50
CA CYS A 547 -13.12 -1.44 -29.29
C CYS A 547 -11.89 -1.13 -30.13
N ILE A 548 -10.85 -1.95 -29.97
CA ILE A 548 -9.57 -1.79 -30.65
C ILE A 548 -9.16 -3.10 -31.31
N GLU A 549 -8.91 -3.05 -32.61
CA GLU A 549 -8.28 -4.16 -33.33
C GLU A 549 -6.77 -4.10 -33.14
N VAL A 550 -6.23 -5.10 -32.48
CA VAL A 550 -4.79 -5.27 -32.27
C VAL A 550 -4.20 -5.94 -33.51
N LYS A 551 -3.46 -5.19 -34.31
CA LYS A 551 -2.96 -5.62 -35.63
C LYS A 551 -1.72 -6.51 -35.57
N ASP A 552 -0.94 -6.38 -34.50
CA ASP A 552 0.30 -7.13 -34.30
C ASP A 552 0.51 -7.42 -32.79
N THR A 553 1.57 -8.08 -32.45
CA THR A 553 1.93 -8.40 -31.07
C THR A 553 2.16 -7.12 -30.25
N ILE A 554 1.49 -7.00 -29.11
CA ILE A 554 1.68 -5.90 -28.18
C ILE A 554 3.06 -6.02 -27.53
N ASP A 555 3.80 -4.92 -27.45
CA ASP A 555 5.11 -4.89 -26.81
C ASP A 555 5.00 -4.91 -25.29
N THR A 556 5.09 -6.08 -24.71
CA THR A 556 5.13 -6.33 -23.27
C THR A 556 6.55 -6.49 -22.72
N THR A 557 7.58 -6.36 -23.58
CA THR A 557 8.97 -6.57 -23.18
C THR A 557 9.62 -5.34 -22.57
N ARG A 558 9.18 -4.15 -22.95
CA ARG A 558 9.69 -2.91 -22.36
C ARG A 558 9.20 -2.77 -20.91
N PRO A 559 10.10 -2.48 -19.97
CA PRO A 559 9.70 -2.23 -18.59
C PRO A 559 8.75 -1.02 -18.51
N ILE A 560 7.82 -1.07 -17.56
CA ILE A 560 6.94 0.05 -17.23
C ILE A 560 7.52 0.71 -15.98
N ASP A 561 7.72 2.02 -16.04
CA ASP A 561 8.06 2.84 -14.88
C ASP A 561 6.74 3.22 -14.17
N TYR A 562 6.25 2.30 -13.34
CA TYR A 562 4.95 2.45 -12.68
C TYR A 562 4.90 3.68 -11.77
N GLU A 563 5.98 3.98 -11.05
CA GLU A 563 6.00 5.15 -10.16
C GLU A 563 5.72 6.43 -10.96
N GLN A 564 6.37 6.60 -12.10
CA GLN A 564 6.21 7.79 -12.92
C GLN A 564 4.92 7.78 -13.76
N LEU A 565 4.45 6.60 -14.19
CA LEU A 565 3.19 6.44 -14.90
C LEU A 565 2.00 6.90 -14.04
N TYR A 566 1.96 6.43 -12.78
CA TYR A 566 0.89 6.80 -11.86
C TYR A 566 1.09 8.20 -11.26
N ALA A 567 2.34 8.68 -11.13
CA ALA A 567 2.62 10.06 -10.78
C ALA A 567 2.12 11.05 -11.84
N GLN A 568 2.24 10.71 -13.14
CA GLN A 568 1.63 11.47 -14.23
C GLN A 568 0.11 11.55 -14.06
N ALA A 569 -0.55 10.40 -13.90
CA ALA A 569 -2.01 10.37 -13.77
C ALA A 569 -2.50 11.19 -12.57
N MET A 570 -1.83 11.07 -11.42
CA MET A 570 -2.14 11.86 -10.23
C MET A 570 -1.94 13.36 -10.47
N TYR A 571 -0.83 13.74 -11.09
CA TYR A 571 -0.54 15.14 -11.41
C TYR A 571 -1.61 15.73 -12.30
N GLU A 572 -1.98 15.06 -13.39
CA GLU A 572 -2.95 15.52 -14.36
C GLU A 572 -4.36 15.66 -13.74
N ILE A 573 -4.80 14.68 -12.94
CA ILE A 573 -6.08 14.76 -12.22
C ILE A 573 -6.11 15.95 -11.26
N TYR A 574 -5.03 16.17 -10.48
CA TYR A 574 -4.95 17.31 -9.56
C TYR A 574 -4.91 18.67 -10.26
N HIS A 575 -4.43 18.72 -11.51
CA HIS A 575 -4.40 19.95 -12.31
C HIS A 575 -5.65 20.13 -13.17
N GLY A 576 -6.68 19.29 -12.96
CA GLY A 576 -7.98 19.44 -13.58
C GLY A 576 -8.11 18.85 -14.97
N GLU A 577 -7.17 17.96 -15.38
CA GLU A 577 -7.35 17.19 -16.61
C GLU A 577 -8.60 16.32 -16.51
N ARG A 578 -9.41 16.34 -17.57
CA ARG A 578 -10.68 15.63 -17.61
C ARG A 578 -10.47 14.11 -17.74
N TYR A 579 -10.98 13.37 -16.80
CA TYR A 579 -10.90 11.91 -16.78
C TYR A 579 -12.21 11.18 -17.11
N TRP A 580 -13.35 11.87 -17.22
CA TRP A 580 -14.62 11.28 -17.60
C TRP A 580 -14.90 11.47 -19.09
N PHE A 581 -15.73 10.59 -19.67
CA PHE A 581 -16.16 10.66 -21.06
C PHE A 581 -17.39 11.57 -21.18
N ASP A 582 -17.34 12.49 -22.13
CA ASP A 582 -18.47 13.39 -22.44
C ASP A 582 -19.22 12.95 -23.71
N GLU A 583 -20.26 13.68 -24.08
CA GLU A 583 -21.09 13.39 -25.27
C GLU A 583 -20.26 13.33 -26.57
N LYS A 584 -19.20 14.13 -26.69
CA LYS A 584 -18.32 14.12 -27.87
C LYS A 584 -17.50 12.83 -27.93
N ASP A 585 -16.99 12.39 -26.79
CA ASP A 585 -16.28 11.13 -26.70
C ASP A 585 -17.18 9.95 -27.00
N GLU A 586 -18.43 9.97 -26.46
CA GLU A 586 -19.44 8.95 -26.74
C GLU A 586 -19.79 8.89 -28.22
N ALA A 587 -19.85 10.03 -28.91
CA ALA A 587 -20.08 10.09 -30.36
C ALA A 587 -18.94 9.45 -31.15
N ILE A 588 -17.67 9.73 -30.76
CA ILE A 588 -16.48 9.10 -31.33
C ILE A 588 -16.55 7.58 -31.14
N LEU A 589 -16.82 7.12 -29.90
CA LEU A 589 -16.95 5.70 -29.58
C LEU A 589 -18.04 5.02 -30.41
N THR A 590 -19.20 5.65 -30.52
CA THR A 590 -20.30 5.10 -31.32
C THR A 590 -19.94 4.96 -32.80
N GLN A 591 -19.19 5.94 -33.32
CA GLN A 591 -18.74 5.90 -34.72
C GLN A 591 -17.69 4.81 -34.96
N THR A 592 -16.67 4.74 -34.10
CA THR A 592 -15.56 3.78 -34.24
C THR A 592 -15.97 2.35 -33.98
N ASN A 593 -16.98 2.13 -33.12
CA ASN A 593 -17.44 0.81 -32.73
C ASN A 593 -18.36 0.14 -33.75
N ARG A 594 -18.83 0.85 -34.80
CA ARG A 594 -19.70 0.28 -35.82
C ARG A 594 -19.13 -0.99 -36.49
N GLU A 595 -17.83 -1.03 -36.63
CA GLU A 595 -17.14 -2.18 -37.23
C GLU A 595 -17.16 -3.46 -36.36
N PHE A 596 -17.46 -3.30 -35.06
CA PHE A 596 -17.49 -4.38 -34.06
C PHE A 596 -18.91 -4.78 -33.67
N GLU A 597 -19.93 -4.16 -34.30
CA GLU A 597 -21.33 -4.48 -34.05
C GLU A 597 -21.72 -5.75 -34.80
N GLN A 598 -22.37 -6.68 -34.09
CA GLN A 598 -22.93 -7.87 -34.74
C GLN A 598 -24.02 -7.46 -35.68
N THR A 599 -23.90 -7.78 -36.95
CA THR A 599 -24.99 -7.61 -37.89
C THR A 599 -26.07 -8.63 -37.54
N PRO A 600 -27.29 -8.18 -37.18
CA PRO A 600 -28.40 -9.08 -36.87
C PRO A 600 -28.61 -10.11 -37.95
N PRO A 601 -28.92 -11.38 -37.62
CA PRO A 601 -29.12 -12.43 -38.61
C PRO A 601 -30.21 -12.07 -39.65
N ALA A 602 -31.23 -11.30 -39.27
CA ALA A 602 -32.22 -10.79 -40.16
C ALA A 602 -31.65 -9.87 -41.24
N ILE A 603 -30.72 -8.98 -40.88
CA ILE A 603 -30.05 -8.06 -41.82
C ILE A 603 -29.12 -8.81 -42.73
N GLN A 604 -28.34 -9.81 -42.21
CA GLN A 604 -27.50 -10.66 -43.02
C GLN A 604 -28.28 -11.43 -44.06
N LEU A 605 -29.44 -12.02 -43.64
CA LEU A 605 -30.35 -12.72 -44.54
C LEU A 605 -30.99 -11.77 -45.54
N PHE A 606 -31.33 -10.55 -45.09
CA PHE A 606 -31.90 -9.53 -45.97
C PHE A 606 -30.92 -9.24 -47.13
N TYR A 607 -29.68 -8.88 -46.86
CA TYR A 607 -28.67 -8.59 -47.92
C TYR A 607 -28.32 -9.81 -48.79
N ARG A 608 -28.54 -11.03 -48.29
CA ARG A 608 -28.36 -12.27 -49.06
C ARG A 608 -29.45 -12.49 -50.06
N TYR A 609 -30.70 -12.12 -49.74
CA TYR A 609 -31.87 -12.44 -50.58
C TYR A 609 -32.49 -11.23 -51.29
N PHE A 610 -32.18 -10.02 -50.87
CA PHE A 610 -32.72 -8.79 -51.41
C PHE A 610 -31.57 -7.87 -51.89
N LYS A 611 -31.82 -7.19 -52.99
CA LYS A 611 -31.02 -6.10 -53.52
C LYS A 611 -31.93 -4.90 -53.75
N VAL A 612 -31.46 -3.68 -53.53
CA VAL A 612 -32.21 -2.46 -53.85
C VAL A 612 -32.29 -2.38 -55.39
N ALA A 613 -33.50 -2.22 -55.90
CA ALA A 613 -33.72 -2.01 -57.34
C ALA A 613 -33.15 -0.64 -57.74
N GLU A 614 -32.53 -0.56 -58.92
CA GLU A 614 -32.11 0.72 -59.47
C GLU A 614 -33.31 1.62 -59.80
N ALA A 615 -33.17 2.91 -59.60
CA ALA A 615 -34.24 3.85 -59.86
C ALA A 615 -34.66 3.82 -61.34
N GLY A 616 -35.91 3.39 -61.62
CA GLY A 616 -36.46 3.23 -62.96
C GLY A 616 -36.48 1.78 -63.47
N SER A 617 -36.08 0.80 -62.71
CA SER A 617 -36.18 -0.63 -63.06
C SER A 617 -37.66 -1.06 -63.05
N THR A 618 -38.07 -1.72 -64.14
CA THR A 618 -39.42 -2.31 -64.26
C THR A 618 -39.52 -3.70 -63.62
N GLU A 619 -38.42 -4.25 -63.15
CA GLU A 619 -38.33 -5.57 -62.51
C GLU A 619 -38.32 -5.55 -60.98
N GLY A 620 -38.46 -4.37 -60.39
CA GLY A 620 -38.47 -4.23 -58.93
C GLY A 620 -39.83 -4.54 -58.33
N GLU A 621 -39.86 -5.40 -57.32
CA GLU A 621 -41.07 -5.66 -56.50
C GLU A 621 -40.98 -4.86 -55.19
N TYR A 622 -42.13 -4.37 -54.71
CA TYR A 622 -42.25 -3.68 -53.45
C TYR A 622 -42.65 -4.66 -52.35
N PHE A 623 -41.84 -4.74 -51.29
CA PHE A 623 -42.16 -5.55 -50.13
C PHE A 623 -42.31 -4.65 -48.90
N SER A 624 -43.31 -4.94 -48.09
CA SER A 624 -43.43 -4.38 -46.77
C SER A 624 -42.41 -5.06 -45.80
N PRO A 625 -42.04 -4.42 -44.68
CA PRO A 625 -41.17 -5.05 -43.69
C PRO A 625 -41.67 -6.40 -43.16
N VAL A 626 -42.97 -6.59 -43.06
CA VAL A 626 -43.62 -7.84 -42.64
C VAL A 626 -43.46 -8.93 -43.70
N GLU A 627 -43.67 -8.61 -44.96
CA GLU A 627 -43.48 -9.57 -46.07
C GLU A 627 -42.01 -9.98 -46.22
N ILE A 628 -41.07 -9.06 -46.01
CA ILE A 628 -39.65 -9.36 -45.99
C ILE A 628 -39.35 -10.33 -44.84
N LEU A 629 -39.88 -10.06 -43.64
CA LEU A 629 -39.66 -10.92 -42.47
C LEU A 629 -40.24 -12.32 -42.71
N ASP A 630 -41.45 -12.43 -43.22
CA ASP A 630 -42.10 -13.71 -43.56
C ASP A 630 -41.31 -14.48 -44.63
N TYR A 631 -40.80 -13.79 -45.64
CA TYR A 631 -39.95 -14.39 -46.65
C TYR A 631 -38.65 -14.97 -46.04
N LEU A 632 -37.97 -14.17 -45.22
CA LEU A 632 -36.75 -14.58 -44.55
C LEU A 632 -37.00 -15.73 -43.57
N GLN A 633 -38.11 -15.71 -42.82
CA GLN A 633 -38.49 -16.76 -41.90
C GLN A 633 -38.74 -18.12 -42.63
N LYS A 634 -39.26 -18.10 -43.83
CA LYS A 634 -39.46 -19.30 -44.68
C LYS A 634 -38.13 -19.85 -45.24
N LYS A 635 -37.09 -19.03 -45.30
CA LYS A 635 -35.79 -19.41 -45.89
C LYS A 635 -34.76 -19.84 -44.83
N THR A 636 -35.09 -19.71 -43.53
CA THR A 636 -34.17 -20.05 -42.44
C THR A 636 -34.91 -20.83 -41.35
N THR A 637 -34.12 -21.65 -40.62
CA THR A 637 -34.58 -22.33 -39.40
C THR A 637 -34.47 -21.44 -38.15
N ILE A 638 -33.85 -20.27 -38.28
CA ILE A 638 -33.64 -19.33 -37.18
C ILE A 638 -34.97 -18.56 -36.97
N SER A 639 -35.49 -18.54 -35.75
CA SER A 639 -36.63 -17.74 -35.38
C SER A 639 -36.26 -16.24 -35.38
N LEU A 640 -36.83 -15.49 -36.33
CA LEU A 640 -36.66 -14.04 -36.40
C LEU A 640 -37.87 -13.39 -35.70
N SER A 641 -37.64 -12.42 -34.81
CA SER A 641 -38.71 -11.74 -34.05
C SER A 641 -38.83 -10.27 -34.44
N ASP A 642 -40.05 -9.76 -34.53
CA ASP A 642 -40.38 -8.36 -34.87
C ASP A 642 -39.71 -7.32 -33.99
N ARG A 643 -39.44 -7.66 -32.72
CA ARG A 643 -38.88 -6.72 -31.75
C ARG A 643 -37.38 -6.51 -31.83
N LYS A 644 -36.66 -7.31 -32.62
CA LYS A 644 -35.18 -7.22 -32.77
C LYS A 644 -34.74 -6.95 -34.20
N SER A 645 -35.67 -6.86 -35.14
CA SER A 645 -35.40 -6.60 -36.55
C SER A 645 -35.66 -5.17 -36.99
N THR A 646 -36.16 -4.33 -36.10
CA THR A 646 -36.23 -2.88 -36.26
C THR A 646 -35.18 -2.21 -35.36
#